data_01705a075404e51d512db8d1bf298795
#
_entry.id   01705a075404e51d512db8d1bf298795
#
_cell.length_a   1.000
_cell.length_b   1.000
_cell.length_c   1.000
_cell.angle_alpha   90.00
_cell.angle_beta   90.00
_cell.angle_gamma   90.00
#
_symmetry.space_group_name_H-M   'P 1'
#
loop_
_entity.id
_entity.type
_entity.pdbx_description
1 polymer ?
#
loop_
_entity_poly.entity_id
_entity_poly.type
_entity_poly.pdbx_seq_one_letter_code
_entity_poly.pdbx_strand_id
1 'polypeptide(L)'
;MILVVLIKRGQQFKGGESMINVNEFNYDIVKRAFNHAKTIRTNKKITYYEIVTSFDIETTSAVQKGQKFAFMYIWQFAFENVIVYGRTWEEYQHFISKLVEILQLNEHKRLIVYVHNLGYEFQFMRKYFEWSENGVFAVDTREPIKALTTTGIEYKDSYILAGLNLDHVAKNLQHHKIQKLVGNLDYTQIRTYKTHLTDEELAYCANDVKIVVAYIHEQIEEYGDITKIPLTNTGRVRRYTRQQVYFNGQKQHRKTGGQYEKYRKLMDTLTLSPFEYEQLKRAFQGGFTHANANKQGKVIDNVTSYDFTSSYPTVMVTEQFPMGRGFHPKIKNRKDFNFYRGHYCLVFDIKFTNLFPKIKQEHYLSSSKCKCSNDMVEDNGRIFSASMVETTITNVDFEIIERAYEWDKAEVSNVIAYRKEYLPKNLIKAIIHLYKNKTKLKGVPEKRPEYMRSKGMLNSMYGMSVTNIVHEENNYLNDDWTTSEPNLKKEIVKYNHSKTRFLFYPWGVFVTAYARRNLWTGIISAGNDYCYSDTDSIKIENGEKHLPYIKKYNQVVKNKVKDVCKKYELDIEDFEPFTIKGKQKPIGYWDSEGVYDKFKTLGAKRYLVFQNGKLMLTCAGLSKSKGVDYLLKVSNNNIDKAFQIFNDEMTVPSQYTGKLTHTYIDEPVKALVTDIDGNKVEVNPLSGIHLAPTEFTLSISKIYNQFLLALIHGELLIKDVQK
;
A
#
# COMPACT_ATOMS: atom_id res chain seq x y z
N MET A 1 -31.84 -14.26 -7.33
CA MET A 1 -33.18 -14.25 -7.95
C MET A 1 -34.18 -15.15 -7.20
N ILE A 2 -33.85 -16.34 -6.74
CA ILE A 2 -34.76 -17.24 -6.00
C ILE A 2 -35.12 -16.68 -4.61
N LEU A 3 -34.20 -16.06 -3.90
CA LEU A 3 -34.43 -15.46 -2.58
C LEU A 3 -35.42 -14.29 -2.62
N VAL A 4 -35.32 -13.46 -3.66
CA VAL A 4 -36.25 -12.32 -3.89
C VAL A 4 -37.69 -12.79 -4.15
N VAL A 5 -37.86 -13.97 -4.81
CA VAL A 5 -39.17 -14.57 -5.11
C VAL A 5 -39.79 -15.20 -3.87
N LEU A 6 -38.98 -15.78 -2.96
CA LEU A 6 -39.45 -16.43 -1.74
C LEU A 6 -39.88 -15.42 -0.66
N ILE A 7 -39.20 -14.27 -0.60
CA ILE A 7 -39.54 -13.17 0.32
C ILE A 7 -40.85 -12.49 -0.10
N LYS A 8 -41.09 -12.29 -1.39
CA LYS A 8 -42.35 -11.68 -1.90
C LYS A 8 -43.63 -12.46 -1.59
N ARG A 9 -43.54 -13.75 -1.21
CA ARG A 9 -44.72 -14.57 -0.89
C ARG A 9 -45.08 -14.63 0.60
N GLY A 10 -44.28 -14.05 1.50
CA GLY A 10 -44.48 -14.18 2.94
C GLY A 10 -44.75 -12.90 3.74
N GLN A 11 -44.36 -11.75 3.26
CA GLN A 11 -44.69 -10.45 3.87
C GLN A 11 -44.82 -9.39 2.75
N GLN A 12 -45.93 -8.69 2.71
CA GLN A 12 -46.09 -7.47 1.87
C GLN A 12 -45.25 -6.36 2.49
N PHE A 13 -44.04 -6.14 1.97
CA PHE A 13 -43.27 -4.93 2.27
C PHE A 13 -43.93 -3.74 1.52
N LYS A 14 -44.62 -2.88 2.26
CA LYS A 14 -45.01 -1.57 1.76
C LYS A 14 -43.79 -0.72 1.51
N GLY A 15 -43.60 -0.26 0.33
CA GLY A 15 -42.60 0.59 -0.29
C GLY A 15 -41.55 1.20 0.64
N GLY A 16 -40.30 0.68 0.54
CA GLY A 16 -39.12 1.13 1.24
C GLY A 16 -38.35 -0.09 1.77
N GLU A 17 -37.10 -0.26 1.39
CA GLU A 17 -36.24 -1.35 1.83
C GLU A 17 -35.91 -1.19 3.32
N SER A 18 -36.77 -1.67 4.23
CA SER A 18 -36.61 -1.55 5.68
C SER A 18 -35.69 -2.62 6.25
N MET A 19 -34.82 -2.23 7.20
CA MET A 19 -34.12 -3.15 8.07
C MET A 19 -35.10 -3.84 9.01
N ILE A 20 -34.88 -5.12 9.33
CA ILE A 20 -35.70 -5.91 10.22
C ILE A 20 -35.03 -5.92 11.60
N ASN A 21 -35.75 -5.51 12.65
CA ASN A 21 -35.28 -5.67 14.01
C ASN A 21 -35.09 -7.16 14.33
N VAL A 22 -33.97 -7.53 14.96
CA VAL A 22 -33.64 -8.93 15.27
C VAL A 22 -34.71 -9.60 16.12
N ASN A 23 -35.40 -8.86 16.99
CA ASN A 23 -36.47 -9.36 17.84
C ASN A 23 -37.76 -9.68 17.07
N GLU A 24 -37.90 -9.14 15.85
CA GLU A 24 -39.02 -9.41 14.93
C GLU A 24 -38.63 -10.34 13.79
N PHE A 25 -37.35 -10.76 13.75
CA PHE A 25 -36.81 -11.52 12.64
C PHE A 25 -37.29 -12.97 12.61
N ASN A 26 -37.94 -13.34 11.50
CA ASN A 26 -38.37 -14.74 11.31
C ASN A 26 -37.23 -15.61 10.74
N TYR A 27 -36.65 -16.45 11.56
CA TYR A 27 -35.56 -17.37 11.19
C TYR A 27 -35.96 -18.45 10.16
N ASP A 28 -37.24 -18.68 9.86
CA ASP A 28 -37.64 -19.58 8.78
C ASP A 28 -37.25 -19.04 7.41
N ILE A 29 -37.01 -17.74 7.29
CA ILE A 29 -36.44 -17.12 6.08
C ILE A 29 -35.03 -17.68 5.84
N VAL A 30 -34.23 -17.80 6.90
CA VAL A 30 -32.87 -18.36 6.84
C VAL A 30 -32.92 -19.80 6.41
N LYS A 31 -33.75 -20.65 7.05
CA LYS A 31 -33.92 -22.06 6.67
C LYS A 31 -34.24 -22.22 5.19
N ARG A 32 -35.22 -21.46 4.70
CA ARG A 32 -35.64 -21.53 3.28
C ARG A 32 -34.56 -21.05 2.32
N ALA A 33 -33.88 -19.97 2.65
CA ALA A 33 -32.82 -19.41 1.82
C ALA A 33 -31.64 -20.39 1.69
N PHE A 34 -31.19 -20.94 2.80
CA PHE A 34 -30.02 -21.80 2.82
C PHE A 34 -30.29 -23.27 2.39
N ASN A 35 -31.52 -23.76 2.47
CA ASN A 35 -31.89 -25.05 1.88
C ASN A 35 -31.72 -25.09 0.35
N HIS A 36 -31.83 -23.95 -0.31
CA HIS A 36 -31.61 -23.80 -1.75
C HIS A 36 -30.24 -23.19 -2.11
N ALA A 37 -29.42 -22.88 -1.10
CA ALA A 37 -28.12 -22.27 -1.31
C ALA A 37 -27.12 -23.33 -1.84
N LYS A 38 -26.35 -22.92 -2.83
CA LYS A 38 -25.25 -23.74 -3.31
C LYS A 38 -24.15 -23.81 -2.24
N THR A 39 -23.61 -25.01 -2.06
CA THR A 39 -22.45 -25.22 -1.19
C THR A 39 -21.21 -25.56 -2.01
N ILE A 40 -20.04 -25.07 -1.58
CA ILE A 40 -18.77 -25.28 -2.25
C ILE A 40 -17.81 -25.98 -1.31
N ARG A 41 -17.34 -27.16 -1.69
CA ARG A 41 -16.34 -27.91 -0.94
C ARG A 41 -14.95 -27.65 -1.49
N THR A 42 -14.06 -27.17 -0.63
CA THR A 42 -12.66 -26.89 -0.96
C THR A 42 -11.79 -28.15 -0.89
N ASN A 43 -10.58 -28.09 -1.48
CA ASN A 43 -9.58 -29.16 -1.36
C ASN A 43 -9.15 -29.48 0.09
N LYS A 44 -9.35 -28.53 1.01
CA LYS A 44 -9.11 -28.73 2.46
C LYS A 44 -10.28 -29.41 3.17
N LYS A 45 -11.26 -29.94 2.44
CA LYS A 45 -12.49 -30.56 2.96
C LYS A 45 -13.39 -29.64 3.76
N ILE A 46 -13.23 -28.32 3.61
CA ILE A 46 -14.10 -27.29 4.19
C ILE A 46 -15.23 -26.99 3.22
N THR A 47 -16.46 -26.97 3.69
CA THR A 47 -17.65 -26.63 2.92
C THR A 47 -18.10 -25.21 3.26
N TYR A 48 -18.37 -24.40 2.27
CA TYR A 48 -18.87 -23.03 2.40
C TYR A 48 -20.25 -22.90 1.75
N TYR A 49 -21.11 -22.11 2.34
CA TYR A 49 -22.32 -21.64 1.68
C TYR A 49 -21.98 -20.52 0.69
N GLU A 50 -22.53 -20.59 -0.54
CA GLU A 50 -22.40 -19.51 -1.54
C GLU A 50 -23.57 -18.52 -1.39
N ILE A 51 -23.63 -17.88 -0.22
CA ILE A 51 -24.51 -16.76 0.08
C ILE A 51 -23.62 -15.61 0.52
N VAL A 52 -23.88 -14.43 -0.01
CA VAL A 52 -23.12 -13.24 0.36
C VAL A 52 -23.72 -12.66 1.62
N THR A 53 -22.89 -12.55 2.65
CA THR A 53 -23.26 -11.92 3.92
C THR A 53 -22.27 -10.82 4.26
N SER A 54 -22.76 -9.76 4.92
CA SER A 54 -21.96 -8.65 5.38
C SER A 54 -22.39 -8.22 6.79
N PHE A 55 -21.44 -7.71 7.55
CA PHE A 55 -21.65 -7.19 8.91
C PHE A 55 -20.96 -5.85 9.06
N ASP A 56 -21.57 -4.95 9.81
CA ASP A 56 -21.04 -3.64 10.13
C ASP A 56 -21.63 -3.13 11.45
N ILE A 57 -20.99 -2.17 12.12
CA ILE A 57 -21.46 -1.53 13.35
C ILE A 57 -21.36 -0.03 13.28
N GLU A 58 -22.26 0.66 14.00
CA GLU A 58 -22.07 2.07 14.30
C GLU A 58 -21.72 2.27 15.77
N THR A 59 -20.81 3.19 16.01
CA THR A 59 -20.28 3.44 17.35
C THR A 59 -20.45 4.90 17.76
N THR A 60 -20.50 5.11 19.04
CA THR A 60 -20.46 6.41 19.67
C THR A 60 -19.34 6.46 20.71
N SER A 61 -18.93 7.64 21.12
CA SER A 61 -17.87 7.79 22.12
C SER A 61 -18.32 8.66 23.29
N ALA A 62 -17.80 8.33 24.47
CA ALA A 62 -18.03 9.08 25.68
C ALA A 62 -16.72 9.27 26.46
N VAL A 63 -16.78 10.06 27.55
CA VAL A 63 -15.65 10.29 28.43
C VAL A 63 -16.06 9.92 29.85
N GLN A 64 -15.24 9.11 30.52
CA GLN A 64 -15.40 8.83 31.94
C GLN A 64 -14.07 8.99 32.66
N LYS A 65 -14.06 9.74 33.76
CA LYS A 65 -12.84 10.01 34.55
C LYS A 65 -11.64 10.49 33.70
N GLY A 66 -11.91 11.27 32.65
CA GLY A 66 -10.89 11.76 31.73
C GLY A 66 -10.45 10.78 30.62
N GLN A 67 -10.89 9.53 30.68
CA GLN A 67 -10.61 8.54 29.66
C GLN A 67 -11.72 8.53 28.61
N LYS A 68 -11.35 8.68 27.34
CA LYS A 68 -12.26 8.53 26.19
C LYS A 68 -12.39 7.07 25.83
N PHE A 69 -13.62 6.65 25.54
CA PHE A 69 -13.92 5.29 25.08
C PHE A 69 -15.05 5.32 24.06
N ALA A 70 -15.13 4.28 23.23
CA ALA A 70 -16.19 4.10 22.25
C ALA A 70 -16.94 2.78 22.52
N PHE A 71 -18.22 2.75 22.12
CA PHE A 71 -19.06 1.57 22.22
C PHE A 71 -20.06 1.53 21.07
N MET A 72 -20.46 0.32 20.68
CA MET A 72 -21.45 0.06 19.66
C MET A 72 -22.85 0.42 20.16
N TYR A 73 -23.67 1.04 19.29
CA TYR A 73 -25.09 1.32 19.60
C TYR A 73 -26.06 0.69 18.60
N ILE A 74 -25.59 0.23 17.45
CA ILE A 74 -26.33 -0.58 16.47
C ILE A 74 -25.36 -1.46 15.71
N TRP A 75 -25.77 -2.67 15.42
CA TRP A 75 -25.14 -3.56 14.46
C TRP A 75 -26.12 -3.93 13.35
N GLN A 76 -25.60 -4.14 12.16
CA GLN A 76 -26.36 -4.58 10.99
C GLN A 76 -25.71 -5.79 10.33
N PHE A 77 -26.56 -6.73 9.89
CA PHE A 77 -26.14 -7.94 9.22
C PHE A 77 -26.99 -8.18 7.98
N ALA A 78 -26.33 -8.27 6.82
CA ALA A 78 -26.98 -8.55 5.54
C ALA A 78 -26.84 -10.02 5.14
N PHE A 79 -27.93 -10.62 4.69
CA PHE A 79 -27.97 -11.83 3.87
C PHE A 79 -28.50 -11.46 2.52
N GLU A 80 -27.65 -11.35 1.52
CA GLU A 80 -28.06 -10.82 0.22
C GLU A 80 -28.77 -9.46 0.41
N ASN A 81 -30.05 -9.41 0.07
CA ASN A 81 -30.88 -8.21 0.18
C ASN A 81 -31.69 -8.10 1.51
N VAL A 82 -31.57 -9.06 2.41
CA VAL A 82 -32.25 -9.04 3.71
C VAL A 82 -31.31 -8.50 4.76
N ILE A 83 -31.70 -7.43 5.44
CA ILE A 83 -30.86 -6.78 6.44
C ILE A 83 -31.54 -6.87 7.80
N VAL A 84 -30.82 -7.43 8.76
CA VAL A 84 -31.24 -7.55 10.17
C VAL A 84 -30.37 -6.62 11.01
N TYR A 85 -30.97 -5.95 11.98
CA TYR A 85 -30.22 -5.11 12.93
C TYR A 85 -30.63 -5.42 14.37
N GLY A 86 -29.72 -5.11 15.28
CA GLY A 86 -29.98 -5.09 16.71
C GLY A 86 -29.15 -4.01 17.38
N ARG A 87 -29.34 -3.88 18.68
CA ARG A 87 -28.84 -2.74 19.47
C ARG A 87 -27.79 -3.13 20.50
N THR A 88 -27.65 -4.42 20.80
CA THR A 88 -26.73 -4.94 21.82
C THR A 88 -25.89 -6.12 21.32
N TRP A 89 -24.78 -6.40 21.99
CA TRP A 89 -23.95 -7.56 21.68
C TRP A 89 -24.61 -8.89 22.04
N GLU A 90 -25.44 -8.90 23.07
CA GLU A 90 -26.21 -10.07 23.47
C GLU A 90 -27.20 -10.46 22.37
N GLU A 91 -27.87 -9.49 21.76
CA GLU A 91 -28.74 -9.72 20.58
C GLU A 91 -27.94 -10.29 19.42
N TYR A 92 -26.73 -9.75 19.17
CA TYR A 92 -25.87 -10.25 18.09
C TYR A 92 -25.36 -11.67 18.35
N GLN A 93 -24.91 -11.96 19.56
CA GLN A 93 -24.50 -13.33 19.94
C GLN A 93 -25.67 -14.32 19.81
N HIS A 94 -26.85 -13.95 20.25
CA HIS A 94 -28.05 -14.79 20.09
C HIS A 94 -28.37 -15.03 18.62
N PHE A 95 -28.34 -13.96 17.79
CA PHE A 95 -28.57 -14.06 16.37
C PHE A 95 -27.56 -14.99 15.68
N ILE A 96 -26.27 -14.83 15.94
CA ILE A 96 -25.22 -15.68 15.40
C ILE A 96 -25.38 -17.13 15.88
N SER A 97 -25.71 -17.36 17.14
CA SER A 97 -25.97 -18.72 17.71
C SER A 97 -27.13 -19.41 16.98
N LYS A 98 -28.20 -18.67 16.67
CA LYS A 98 -29.33 -19.20 15.90
C LYS A 98 -28.93 -19.53 14.46
N LEU A 99 -28.09 -18.72 13.81
CA LEU A 99 -27.56 -19.02 12.48
C LEU A 99 -26.69 -20.29 12.52
N VAL A 100 -25.82 -20.42 13.51
CA VAL A 100 -24.96 -21.61 13.68
C VAL A 100 -25.80 -22.86 13.83
N GLU A 101 -26.86 -22.83 14.69
CA GLU A 101 -27.80 -23.92 14.90
C GLU A 101 -28.52 -24.31 13.60
N ILE A 102 -29.16 -23.35 12.94
CA ILE A 102 -29.98 -23.57 11.74
C ILE A 102 -29.14 -24.12 10.59
N LEU A 103 -27.94 -23.57 10.39
CA LEU A 103 -27.05 -23.92 9.29
C LEU A 103 -26.12 -25.07 9.62
N GLN A 104 -26.13 -25.54 10.89
CA GLN A 104 -25.24 -26.59 11.38
C GLN A 104 -23.77 -26.27 11.10
N LEU A 105 -23.38 -25.01 11.40
CA LEU A 105 -22.02 -24.54 11.16
C LEU A 105 -21.04 -25.17 12.16
N ASN A 106 -19.81 -25.32 11.71
CA ASN A 106 -18.68 -25.77 12.51
C ASN A 106 -17.37 -25.45 11.75
N GLU A 107 -16.23 -25.84 12.28
CA GLU A 107 -14.92 -25.57 11.63
C GLU A 107 -14.80 -26.11 10.20
N HIS A 108 -15.57 -27.13 9.83
CA HIS A 108 -15.56 -27.75 8.50
C HIS A 108 -16.73 -27.30 7.60
N LYS A 109 -17.76 -26.68 8.17
CA LYS A 109 -18.90 -26.12 7.45
C LYS A 109 -19.10 -24.68 7.87
N ARG A 110 -18.75 -23.75 6.98
CA ARG A 110 -18.56 -22.33 7.31
C ARG A 110 -19.47 -21.40 6.54
N LEU A 111 -19.75 -20.26 7.16
CA LEU A 111 -20.35 -19.09 6.56
C LEU A 111 -19.32 -17.95 6.53
N ILE A 112 -19.08 -17.36 5.34
CA ILE A 112 -18.20 -16.20 5.21
C ILE A 112 -19.01 -14.94 5.42
N VAL A 113 -18.56 -14.07 6.33
CA VAL A 113 -19.14 -12.75 6.58
C VAL A 113 -18.12 -11.68 6.21
N TYR A 114 -18.48 -10.80 5.27
CA TYR A 114 -17.59 -9.71 4.86
C TYR A 114 -17.82 -8.47 5.72
N VAL A 115 -16.73 -7.85 6.13
CA VAL A 115 -16.69 -6.62 6.93
C VAL A 115 -15.82 -5.61 6.22
N HIS A 116 -16.23 -4.34 6.17
CA HIS A 116 -15.41 -3.32 5.52
C HIS A 116 -14.54 -2.58 6.54
N ASN A 117 -13.31 -3.04 6.73
CA ASN A 117 -12.35 -2.66 7.75
C ASN A 117 -12.49 -3.49 9.05
N LEU A 118 -12.42 -4.83 8.87
CA LEU A 118 -12.52 -5.79 10.00
C LEU A 118 -11.62 -5.42 11.19
N GLY A 119 -10.48 -4.78 10.97
CA GLY A 119 -9.59 -4.31 12.03
C GLY A 119 -10.28 -3.37 13.03
N TYR A 120 -11.31 -2.63 12.62
CA TYR A 120 -12.10 -1.78 13.49
C TYR A 120 -13.16 -2.57 14.26
N GLU A 121 -14.03 -3.27 13.57
CA GLU A 121 -15.14 -4.05 14.19
C GLU A 121 -14.63 -5.15 15.12
N PHE A 122 -13.50 -5.76 14.77
CA PHE A 122 -12.88 -6.81 15.59
C PHE A 122 -12.50 -6.30 16.98
N GLN A 123 -12.09 -5.03 17.14
CA GLN A 123 -11.76 -4.48 18.46
C GLN A 123 -12.95 -4.48 19.40
N PHE A 124 -14.18 -4.33 18.88
CA PHE A 124 -15.39 -4.33 19.69
C PHE A 124 -15.92 -5.73 19.96
N MET A 125 -15.80 -6.65 18.97
CA MET A 125 -16.43 -7.97 19.08
C MET A 125 -15.51 -9.06 19.64
N ARG A 126 -14.18 -8.82 19.73
CA ARG A 126 -13.19 -9.85 20.03
C ARG A 126 -13.41 -10.60 21.34
N LYS A 127 -13.97 -9.96 22.36
CA LYS A 127 -14.26 -10.57 23.67
C LYS A 127 -15.66 -11.20 23.78
N TYR A 128 -16.49 -11.07 22.75
CA TYR A 128 -17.83 -11.65 22.71
C TYR A 128 -17.88 -13.01 22.01
N PHE A 129 -16.83 -13.41 21.29
CA PHE A 129 -16.78 -14.67 20.55
C PHE A 129 -15.52 -15.46 20.89
N GLU A 130 -15.64 -16.78 20.81
CA GLU A 130 -14.49 -17.69 20.85
C GLU A 130 -13.89 -17.85 19.45
N TRP A 131 -12.59 -17.67 19.34
CA TRP A 131 -11.87 -17.73 18.08
C TRP A 131 -11.13 -19.06 17.95
N SER A 132 -11.16 -19.67 16.76
CA SER A 132 -10.42 -20.89 16.47
C SER A 132 -8.92 -20.67 16.63
N GLU A 133 -8.21 -21.66 17.10
CA GLU A 133 -6.74 -21.63 17.14
C GLU A 133 -6.16 -21.36 15.74
N ASN A 134 -5.27 -20.39 15.62
CA ASN A 134 -4.76 -19.87 14.35
C ASN A 134 -5.87 -19.39 13.37
N GLY A 135 -7.07 -19.14 13.86
CA GLY A 135 -8.21 -18.67 13.05
C GLY A 135 -8.16 -17.18 12.73
N VAL A 136 -7.50 -16.37 13.55
CA VAL A 136 -7.32 -14.94 13.33
C VAL A 136 -6.02 -14.72 12.56
N PHE A 137 -6.12 -14.15 11.37
CA PHE A 137 -4.98 -13.81 10.52
C PHE A 137 -4.87 -12.28 10.40
N ALA A 138 -3.81 -11.72 10.92
CA ALA A 138 -3.57 -10.28 10.96
C ALA A 138 -2.33 -9.88 10.16
N VAL A 139 -2.36 -8.72 9.53
CA VAL A 139 -1.22 -8.13 8.80
C VAL A 139 -0.29 -7.39 9.74
N ASP A 140 -0.83 -6.85 10.82
CA ASP A 140 -0.12 -6.23 11.93
C ASP A 140 -0.89 -6.50 13.23
N THR A 141 -0.28 -6.25 14.37
CA THR A 141 -0.94 -6.35 15.67
C THR A 141 -2.23 -5.51 15.65
N ARG A 142 -3.36 -6.13 16.03
CA ARG A 142 -4.71 -5.51 16.05
C ARG A 142 -5.30 -5.18 14.67
N GLU A 143 -4.69 -5.64 13.58
CA GLU A 143 -5.20 -5.46 12.22
C GLU A 143 -5.56 -6.80 11.55
N PRO A 144 -6.57 -7.54 12.05
CA PRO A 144 -7.00 -8.77 11.43
C PRO A 144 -7.69 -8.51 10.09
N ILE A 145 -7.36 -9.36 9.11
CA ILE A 145 -8.01 -9.37 7.80
C ILE A 145 -8.88 -10.60 7.60
N LYS A 146 -8.78 -11.54 8.51
CA LYS A 146 -9.64 -12.73 8.61
C LYS A 146 -9.72 -13.17 10.06
N ALA A 147 -10.92 -13.53 10.52
CA ALA A 147 -11.14 -14.09 11.85
C ALA A 147 -12.20 -15.21 11.80
N LEU A 148 -11.85 -16.38 12.32
CA LEU A 148 -12.71 -17.57 12.33
C LEU A 148 -13.12 -17.89 13.77
N THR A 149 -14.43 -17.96 14.01
CA THR A 149 -14.97 -18.45 15.29
C THR A 149 -14.88 -19.97 15.37
N THR A 150 -14.86 -20.53 16.57
CA THR A 150 -14.95 -21.98 16.83
C THR A 150 -16.25 -22.59 16.27
N THR A 151 -17.28 -21.77 16.08
CA THR A 151 -18.60 -22.18 15.57
C THR A 151 -18.72 -22.15 14.05
N GLY A 152 -17.68 -21.70 13.30
CA GLY A 152 -17.67 -21.74 11.83
C GLY A 152 -18.11 -20.46 11.13
N ILE A 153 -18.23 -19.34 11.81
CA ILE A 153 -18.36 -18.01 11.16
C ILE A 153 -16.97 -17.51 10.80
N GLU A 154 -16.74 -17.23 9.53
CA GLU A 154 -15.46 -16.73 9.00
C GLU A 154 -15.60 -15.28 8.53
N TYR A 155 -15.19 -14.33 9.36
CA TYR A 155 -15.14 -12.90 8.99
C TYR A 155 -13.96 -12.63 8.07
N LYS A 156 -14.19 -11.84 7.01
CA LYS A 156 -13.17 -11.44 6.04
C LYS A 156 -13.24 -9.95 5.76
N ASP A 157 -12.08 -9.31 5.70
CA ASP A 157 -11.97 -7.90 5.39
C ASP A 157 -12.20 -7.62 3.89
N SER A 158 -13.15 -6.74 3.57
CA SER A 158 -13.41 -6.26 2.22
C SER A 158 -12.65 -4.97 1.88
N TYR A 159 -12.18 -4.21 2.88
CA TYR A 159 -11.38 -2.99 2.67
C TYR A 159 -10.00 -3.33 2.09
N ILE A 160 -9.28 -4.27 2.70
CA ILE A 160 -7.97 -4.74 2.21
C ILE A 160 -8.09 -5.45 0.84
N LEU A 161 -9.24 -6.11 0.58
CA LEU A 161 -9.53 -6.69 -0.72
C LEU A 161 -9.75 -5.62 -1.80
N ALA A 162 -10.51 -4.57 -1.49
CA ALA A 162 -10.81 -3.47 -2.42
C ALA A 162 -9.61 -2.51 -2.56
N GLY A 163 -8.91 -2.23 -1.45
CA GLY A 163 -7.89 -1.18 -1.35
C GLY A 163 -8.48 0.22 -1.47
N LEU A 164 -9.78 0.39 -1.15
CA LEU A 164 -10.57 1.61 -1.30
C LEU A 164 -11.55 1.73 -0.13
N ASN A 165 -11.84 2.95 0.31
CA ASN A 165 -12.92 3.18 1.25
C ASN A 165 -14.30 2.91 0.60
N LEU A 166 -15.32 2.76 1.43
CA LEU A 166 -16.65 2.29 0.99
C LEU A 166 -17.31 3.22 -0.04
N ASP A 167 -17.14 4.54 0.08
CA ASP A 167 -17.61 5.52 -0.93
C ASP A 167 -16.99 5.29 -2.31
N HIS A 168 -15.68 5.04 -2.34
CA HIS A 168 -14.99 4.73 -3.58
C HIS A 168 -15.34 3.33 -4.11
N VAL A 169 -15.63 2.37 -3.24
CA VAL A 169 -16.15 1.05 -3.64
C VAL A 169 -17.49 1.22 -4.33
N ALA A 170 -18.44 1.94 -3.71
CA ALA A 170 -19.77 2.21 -4.28
C ALA A 170 -19.69 2.88 -5.67
N LYS A 171 -18.85 3.92 -5.80
CA LYS A 171 -18.61 4.62 -7.07
C LYS A 171 -17.99 3.74 -8.16
N ASN A 172 -17.34 2.65 -7.76
CA ASN A 172 -16.63 1.75 -8.67
C ASN A 172 -17.41 0.48 -9.04
N LEU A 173 -18.60 0.26 -8.47
CA LEU A 173 -19.48 -0.85 -8.84
C LEU A 173 -19.90 -0.73 -10.32
N GLN A 174 -19.86 -1.85 -11.05
CA GLN A 174 -20.17 -1.88 -12.48
C GLN A 174 -21.58 -2.43 -12.76
N HIS A 175 -21.89 -3.59 -12.16
CA HIS A 175 -23.13 -4.33 -12.42
C HIS A 175 -24.16 -4.14 -11.31
N HIS A 176 -23.72 -4.13 -10.05
CA HIS A 176 -24.59 -4.02 -8.88
C HIS A 176 -24.54 -2.61 -8.29
N LYS A 177 -24.90 -1.60 -9.10
CA LYS A 177 -24.75 -0.18 -8.74
C LYS A 177 -25.58 0.20 -7.53
N ILE A 178 -24.91 0.66 -6.49
CA ILE A 178 -25.47 1.24 -5.27
C ILE A 178 -24.71 2.56 -5.01
N GLN A 179 -25.42 3.64 -4.74
CA GLN A 179 -24.78 4.89 -4.33
C GLN A 179 -24.62 4.88 -2.81
N LYS A 180 -23.45 5.31 -2.32
CA LYS A 180 -23.31 5.54 -0.88
C LYS A 180 -24.18 6.73 -0.48
N LEU A 181 -25.03 6.52 0.51
CA LEU A 181 -25.75 7.59 1.15
C LEU A 181 -24.78 8.44 1.96
N VAL A 182 -24.82 9.74 1.76
CA VAL A 182 -24.10 10.70 2.60
C VAL A 182 -25.09 11.14 3.67
N GLY A 183 -25.09 10.42 4.81
CA GLY A 183 -25.89 10.79 5.95
C GLY A 183 -25.19 11.89 6.77
N ASN A 184 -25.98 12.79 7.35
CA ASN A 184 -25.51 13.74 8.36
C ASN A 184 -25.56 13.11 9.76
N LEU A 185 -24.97 11.90 9.93
CA LEU A 185 -24.79 11.37 11.28
C LEU A 185 -23.80 12.29 12.02
N ASP A 186 -24.32 13.00 12.98
CA ASP A 186 -23.48 13.80 13.87
C ASP A 186 -22.80 12.86 14.88
N TYR A 187 -21.54 12.51 14.61
CA TYR A 187 -20.73 11.64 15.46
C TYR A 187 -20.33 12.30 16.80
N THR A 188 -20.66 13.57 17.01
CA THR A 188 -20.43 14.24 18.31
C THR A 188 -21.53 13.92 19.33
N GLN A 189 -22.67 13.43 18.86
CA GLN A 189 -23.82 13.10 19.68
C GLN A 189 -23.70 11.67 20.22
N ILE A 190 -23.97 11.50 21.53
CA ILE A 190 -23.97 10.19 22.15
C ILE A 190 -25.27 9.47 21.84
N ARG A 191 -25.15 8.28 21.22
CA ARG A 191 -26.25 7.34 21.00
C ARG A 191 -26.02 6.07 21.79
N THR A 192 -27.08 5.50 22.31
CA THR A 192 -27.03 4.23 23.07
C THR A 192 -28.01 3.23 22.46
N TYR A 193 -28.07 2.02 22.98
CA TYR A 193 -29.05 1.02 22.56
C TYR A 193 -30.51 1.45 22.83
N LYS A 194 -30.75 2.48 23.67
CA LYS A 194 -32.07 3.07 23.93
C LYS A 194 -32.42 4.27 23.05
N THR A 195 -31.45 4.88 22.41
CA THR A 195 -31.68 6.04 21.54
C THR A 195 -32.59 5.65 20.37
N HIS A 196 -33.61 6.46 20.12
CA HIS A 196 -34.45 6.28 18.94
C HIS A 196 -33.64 6.62 17.67
N LEU A 197 -33.67 5.73 16.70
CA LEU A 197 -33.01 5.95 15.40
C LEU A 197 -34.08 6.30 14.36
N THR A 198 -33.83 7.34 13.57
CA THR A 198 -34.70 7.73 12.48
C THR A 198 -34.61 6.76 11.30
N ASP A 199 -35.60 6.76 10.42
CA ASP A 199 -35.59 5.95 9.20
C ASP A 199 -34.39 6.30 8.30
N GLU A 200 -33.95 7.57 8.30
CA GLU A 200 -32.77 8.02 7.54
C GLU A 200 -31.47 7.43 8.12
N GLU A 201 -31.33 7.39 9.45
CA GLU A 201 -30.19 6.77 10.11
C GLU A 201 -30.13 5.25 9.87
N LEU A 202 -31.27 4.59 9.94
CA LEU A 202 -31.41 3.15 9.63
C LEU A 202 -31.10 2.89 8.14
N ALA A 203 -31.56 3.74 7.22
CA ALA A 203 -31.25 3.62 5.80
C ALA A 203 -29.74 3.82 5.52
N TYR A 204 -29.09 4.72 6.25
CA TYR A 204 -27.64 4.91 6.18
C TYR A 204 -26.89 3.62 6.61
N CYS A 205 -27.21 3.08 7.77
CA CYS A 205 -26.61 1.83 8.28
C CYS A 205 -26.84 0.66 7.31
N ALA A 206 -28.06 0.53 6.76
CA ALA A 206 -28.37 -0.49 5.76
C ALA A 206 -27.54 -0.36 4.49
N ASN A 207 -27.27 0.87 4.07
CA ASN A 207 -26.55 1.16 2.84
C ASN A 207 -25.10 0.62 2.86
N ASP A 208 -24.42 0.70 4.00
CA ASP A 208 -23.04 0.29 4.13
C ASP A 208 -22.87 -1.23 3.93
N VAL A 209 -23.72 -2.05 4.54
CA VAL A 209 -23.68 -3.51 4.30
C VAL A 209 -24.15 -3.90 2.90
N LYS A 210 -25.09 -3.15 2.28
CA LYS A 210 -25.53 -3.38 0.89
C LYS A 210 -24.41 -3.17 -0.11
N ILE A 211 -23.60 -2.13 0.07
CA ILE A 211 -22.45 -1.85 -0.80
C ILE A 211 -21.45 -3.01 -0.75
N VAL A 212 -21.18 -3.55 0.43
CA VAL A 212 -20.29 -4.70 0.59
C VAL A 212 -20.86 -5.93 -0.11
N VAL A 213 -22.16 -6.22 0.05
CA VAL A 213 -22.82 -7.34 -0.65
C VAL A 213 -22.71 -7.20 -2.17
N ALA A 214 -23.02 -6.01 -2.70
CA ALA A 214 -22.90 -5.72 -4.12
C ALA A 214 -21.48 -5.91 -4.64
N TYR A 215 -20.49 -5.41 -3.90
CA TYR A 215 -19.07 -5.57 -4.24
C TYR A 215 -18.65 -7.04 -4.27
N ILE A 216 -19.09 -7.85 -3.31
CA ILE A 216 -18.74 -9.27 -3.25
C ILE A 216 -19.42 -10.06 -4.38
N HIS A 217 -20.64 -9.71 -4.79
CA HIS A 217 -21.24 -10.29 -5.99
C HIS A 217 -20.40 -10.06 -7.24
N GLU A 218 -19.91 -8.84 -7.47
CA GLU A 218 -18.98 -8.56 -8.58
C GLU A 218 -17.68 -9.38 -8.46
N GLN A 219 -17.19 -9.64 -7.23
CA GLN A 219 -16.03 -10.52 -7.06
C GLN A 219 -16.37 -11.98 -7.37
N ILE A 220 -17.57 -12.47 -7.03
CA ILE A 220 -18.01 -13.85 -7.42
C ILE A 220 -18.10 -13.98 -8.93
N GLU A 221 -18.63 -12.98 -9.62
CA GLU A 221 -18.68 -12.94 -11.09
C GLU A 221 -17.25 -13.01 -11.69
N GLU A 222 -16.30 -12.25 -11.13
CA GLU A 222 -14.91 -12.25 -11.59
C GLU A 222 -14.18 -13.59 -11.30
N TYR A 223 -14.37 -14.17 -10.12
CA TYR A 223 -13.59 -15.34 -9.66
C TYR A 223 -14.32 -16.67 -9.78
N GLY A 224 -15.62 -16.66 -10.00
CA GLY A 224 -16.47 -17.82 -10.25
C GLY A 224 -17.17 -18.40 -9.02
N ASP A 225 -16.64 -18.22 -7.81
CA ASP A 225 -17.30 -18.54 -6.55
C ASP A 225 -16.66 -17.82 -5.35
N ILE A 226 -17.38 -17.76 -4.22
CA ILE A 226 -16.99 -17.04 -3.00
C ILE A 226 -15.67 -17.54 -2.38
N THR A 227 -15.32 -18.82 -2.56
CA THR A 227 -14.09 -19.42 -2.00
C THR A 227 -12.84 -19.06 -2.80
N LYS A 228 -13.00 -18.59 -4.02
CA LYS A 228 -11.92 -18.19 -4.93
C LYS A 228 -11.58 -16.70 -4.84
N ILE A 229 -12.39 -15.91 -4.14
CA ILE A 229 -12.09 -14.49 -3.94
C ILE A 229 -10.79 -14.37 -3.14
N PRO A 230 -9.79 -13.60 -3.63
CA PRO A 230 -8.57 -13.36 -2.87
C PRO A 230 -8.85 -12.63 -1.55
N LEU A 231 -8.05 -12.91 -0.53
CA LEU A 231 -8.21 -12.22 0.76
C LEU A 231 -7.77 -10.75 0.70
N THR A 232 -6.83 -10.41 -0.18
CA THR A 232 -6.27 -9.06 -0.30
C THR A 232 -6.14 -8.65 -1.75
N ASN A 233 -6.04 -7.34 -2.01
CA ASN A 233 -5.74 -6.82 -3.35
C ASN A 233 -4.38 -7.33 -3.88
N THR A 234 -3.36 -7.42 -3.03
CA THR A 234 -2.06 -8.04 -3.41
C THR A 234 -2.23 -9.51 -3.82
N GLY A 235 -3.11 -10.25 -3.15
CA GLY A 235 -3.48 -11.62 -3.52
C GLY A 235 -4.08 -11.71 -4.95
N ARG A 236 -4.90 -10.72 -5.34
CA ARG A 236 -5.44 -10.58 -6.70
C ARG A 236 -4.32 -10.43 -7.74
N VAL A 237 -3.40 -9.50 -7.51
CA VAL A 237 -2.27 -9.24 -8.40
C VAL A 237 -1.36 -10.48 -8.51
N ARG A 238 -1.11 -11.13 -7.38
CA ARG A 238 -0.34 -12.37 -7.30
C ARG A 238 -0.96 -13.50 -8.12
N ARG A 239 -2.28 -13.65 -8.04
CA ARG A 239 -3.02 -14.64 -8.85
C ARG A 239 -2.92 -14.34 -10.34
N TYR A 240 -3.18 -13.09 -10.74
CA TYR A 240 -3.07 -12.64 -12.13
C TYR A 240 -1.66 -12.88 -12.68
N THR A 241 -0.62 -12.40 -12.00
CA THR A 241 0.75 -12.52 -12.47
C THR A 241 1.18 -13.98 -12.60
N ARG A 242 0.84 -14.81 -11.61
CA ARG A 242 1.12 -16.26 -11.64
C ARG A 242 0.44 -16.94 -12.81
N GLN A 243 -0.81 -16.57 -13.14
CA GLN A 243 -1.52 -17.11 -14.29
C GLN A 243 -0.83 -16.71 -15.60
N GLN A 244 -0.36 -15.47 -15.72
CA GLN A 244 0.38 -15.02 -16.90
C GLN A 244 1.70 -15.80 -17.08
N VAL A 245 2.52 -15.88 -16.03
CA VAL A 245 3.86 -16.47 -16.14
C VAL A 245 3.84 -18.00 -16.34
N TYR A 246 2.94 -18.70 -15.66
CA TYR A 246 2.85 -20.16 -15.76
C TYR A 246 1.97 -20.68 -16.89
N PHE A 247 0.93 -19.91 -17.29
CA PHE A 247 -0.13 -20.42 -18.18
C PHE A 247 -0.46 -19.48 -19.35
N ASN A 248 0.35 -18.45 -19.63
CA ASN A 248 0.09 -17.46 -20.69
C ASN A 248 -1.30 -16.79 -20.60
N GLY A 249 -1.82 -16.59 -19.39
CA GLY A 249 -3.15 -16.02 -19.18
C GLY A 249 -4.32 -16.98 -19.39
N GLN A 250 -4.08 -18.20 -19.82
CA GLN A 250 -5.15 -19.21 -20.03
C GLN A 250 -5.64 -19.77 -18.69
N LYS A 251 -6.91 -20.22 -18.65
CA LYS A 251 -7.42 -20.97 -17.50
C LYS A 251 -6.60 -22.26 -17.34
N GLN A 252 -6.16 -22.51 -16.11
CA GLN A 252 -5.35 -23.68 -15.79
C GLN A 252 -6.19 -24.96 -15.95
N HIS A 253 -5.90 -25.79 -16.94
CA HIS A 253 -6.48 -27.11 -17.08
C HIS A 253 -5.54 -28.25 -16.66
N ARG A 254 -4.20 -28.03 -16.75
CA ARG A 254 -3.20 -29.03 -16.31
C ARG A 254 -1.94 -28.36 -15.80
N LYS A 255 -1.34 -28.92 -14.75
CA LYS A 255 0.00 -28.52 -14.23
C LYS A 255 1.15 -29.19 -14.99
N THR A 256 0.89 -29.64 -16.21
CA THR A 256 1.85 -30.34 -17.06
C THR A 256 1.84 -29.71 -18.45
N GLY A 257 3.03 -29.54 -19.03
CA GLY A 257 3.22 -29.01 -20.38
C GLY A 257 4.17 -27.81 -20.42
N GLY A 258 4.76 -27.59 -21.57
CA GLY A 258 5.93 -26.77 -21.88
C GLY A 258 6.15 -25.47 -21.09
N GLN A 259 5.14 -24.58 -20.98
CA GLN A 259 5.32 -23.28 -20.32
C GLN A 259 5.41 -23.41 -18.78
N TYR A 260 4.52 -24.23 -18.18
CA TYR A 260 4.55 -24.45 -16.73
C TYR A 260 5.88 -25.06 -16.29
N GLU A 261 6.31 -26.14 -16.96
CA GLU A 261 7.54 -26.82 -16.61
C GLU A 261 8.79 -25.93 -16.84
N LYS A 262 8.81 -25.19 -17.95
CA LYS A 262 9.90 -24.25 -18.25
C LYS A 262 10.06 -23.19 -17.15
N TYR A 263 8.94 -22.57 -16.74
CA TYR A 263 8.97 -21.54 -15.70
C TYR A 263 9.28 -22.16 -14.33
N ARG A 264 8.76 -23.35 -14.04
CA ARG A 264 9.05 -24.07 -12.80
C ARG A 264 10.53 -24.43 -12.67
N LYS A 265 11.12 -24.99 -13.74
CA LYS A 265 12.57 -25.27 -13.78
C LYS A 265 13.40 -24.00 -13.50
N LEU A 266 13.02 -22.87 -14.08
CA LEU A 266 13.67 -21.59 -13.77
C LEU A 266 13.57 -21.28 -12.28
N MET A 267 12.38 -21.31 -11.69
CA MET A 267 12.19 -21.03 -10.26
C MET A 267 13.00 -21.96 -9.35
N ASP A 268 13.17 -23.21 -9.73
CA ASP A 268 13.96 -24.19 -8.97
C ASP A 268 15.48 -23.87 -8.97
N THR A 269 15.98 -23.12 -9.97
CA THR A 269 17.36 -22.62 -10.00
C THR A 269 17.56 -21.32 -9.22
N LEU A 270 16.48 -20.56 -8.95
CA LEU A 270 16.52 -19.26 -8.26
C LEU A 270 16.35 -19.46 -6.75
N THR A 271 17.38 -19.96 -6.09
CA THR A 271 17.36 -20.24 -4.64
C THR A 271 18.21 -19.24 -3.86
N LEU A 272 17.91 -19.08 -2.59
CA LEU A 272 18.62 -18.22 -1.65
C LEU A 272 19.16 -19.06 -0.48
N SER A 273 20.33 -18.70 0.04
CA SER A 273 20.77 -19.09 1.37
C SER A 273 20.26 -18.07 2.41
N PRO A 274 20.23 -18.42 3.71
CA PRO A 274 19.95 -17.47 4.77
C PRO A 274 20.87 -16.24 4.75
N PHE A 275 22.17 -16.45 4.56
CA PHE A 275 23.15 -15.38 4.48
C PHE A 275 22.88 -14.41 3.30
N GLU A 276 22.60 -14.95 2.09
CA GLU A 276 22.23 -14.13 0.93
C GLU A 276 20.99 -13.29 1.19
N TYR A 277 19.96 -13.88 1.82
CA TYR A 277 18.73 -13.16 2.12
C TYR A 277 18.96 -11.99 3.09
N GLU A 278 19.71 -12.20 4.16
CA GLU A 278 20.04 -11.15 5.12
C GLU A 278 20.87 -10.04 4.47
N GLN A 279 21.83 -10.38 3.62
CA GLN A 279 22.63 -9.38 2.89
C GLN A 279 21.76 -8.59 1.90
N LEU A 280 20.91 -9.26 1.14
CA LEU A 280 19.94 -8.61 0.25
C LEU A 280 18.96 -7.71 1.00
N LYS A 281 18.54 -8.10 2.20
CA LYS A 281 17.65 -7.30 3.06
C LYS A 281 18.34 -6.02 3.54
N ARG A 282 19.65 -6.08 3.88
CA ARG A 282 20.45 -4.89 4.19
C ARG A 282 20.63 -3.99 2.96
N ALA A 283 20.92 -4.57 1.80
CA ALA A 283 21.10 -3.83 0.54
C ALA A 283 19.80 -3.21 0.01
N PHE A 284 18.65 -3.76 0.39
CA PHE A 284 17.37 -3.26 -0.09
C PHE A 284 17.10 -1.83 0.41
N GLN A 285 16.83 -0.93 -0.52
CA GLN A 285 16.36 0.42 -0.27
C GLN A 285 15.18 0.72 -1.21
N GLY A 286 14.19 1.48 -0.74
CA GLY A 286 13.05 1.95 -1.52
C GLY A 286 13.43 3.01 -2.56
N GLY A 287 12.44 3.75 -3.01
CA GLY A 287 12.65 4.92 -3.88
C GLY A 287 13.39 6.04 -3.14
N PHE A 288 14.11 6.85 -3.88
CA PHE A 288 14.81 8.01 -3.35
C PHE A 288 13.86 9.21 -3.27
N THR A 289 13.75 9.80 -2.10
CA THR A 289 12.97 11.03 -1.86
C THR A 289 13.79 11.97 -1.00
N HIS A 290 14.06 13.16 -1.51
CA HIS A 290 14.84 14.16 -0.77
C HIS A 290 14.70 15.55 -1.40
N ALA A 291 15.13 16.59 -0.67
CA ALA A 291 15.12 17.97 -1.11
C ALA A 291 16.54 18.54 -1.06
N ASN A 292 16.88 19.38 -2.04
CA ASN A 292 18.11 20.13 -2.03
C ASN A 292 18.14 21.09 -0.81
N ALA A 293 19.04 20.86 0.14
CA ALA A 293 19.16 21.64 1.36
C ALA A 293 19.36 23.16 1.09
N ASN A 294 20.07 23.52 0.00
CA ASN A 294 20.29 24.91 -0.41
C ASN A 294 19.00 25.62 -0.89
N LYS A 295 17.96 24.87 -1.24
CA LYS A 295 16.68 25.38 -1.74
C LYS A 295 15.55 25.27 -0.70
N GLN A 296 15.80 24.60 0.41
CA GLN A 296 14.81 24.39 1.44
C GLN A 296 14.33 25.70 2.08
N GLY A 297 13.02 25.79 2.35
CA GLY A 297 12.38 26.94 2.97
C GLY A 297 12.20 28.14 2.04
N LYS A 298 12.83 28.14 0.86
CA LYS A 298 12.73 29.21 -0.13
C LYS A 298 11.52 29.02 -1.04
N VAL A 299 10.86 30.11 -1.40
CA VAL A 299 9.86 30.12 -2.47
C VAL A 299 10.62 30.28 -3.78
N ILE A 300 10.39 29.36 -4.71
CA ILE A 300 11.06 29.30 -6.01
C ILE A 300 10.00 29.41 -7.09
N ASP A 301 10.17 30.31 -8.02
CA ASP A 301 9.24 30.52 -9.12
C ASP A 301 9.65 29.67 -10.35
N ASN A 302 8.69 29.35 -11.21
CA ASN A 302 8.90 28.69 -12.49
C ASN A 302 9.64 27.33 -12.41
N VAL A 303 9.25 26.48 -11.44
CA VAL A 303 9.85 25.16 -11.25
C VAL A 303 9.18 24.13 -12.18
N THR A 304 9.94 23.54 -13.08
CA THR A 304 9.45 22.49 -13.98
C THR A 304 9.43 21.14 -13.26
N SER A 305 8.30 20.43 -13.38
CA SER A 305 8.13 19.08 -12.90
C SER A 305 8.25 18.07 -14.04
N TYR A 306 9.14 17.10 -13.88
CA TYR A 306 9.23 15.92 -14.74
C TYR A 306 8.95 14.66 -13.93
N ASP A 307 8.24 13.69 -14.54
CA ASP A 307 7.90 12.40 -13.94
C ASP A 307 8.21 11.27 -14.92
N PHE A 308 8.67 10.12 -14.43
CA PHE A 308 8.81 8.94 -15.25
C PHE A 308 7.46 8.28 -15.56
N THR A 309 7.26 7.97 -16.84
CA THR A 309 6.10 7.14 -17.22
C THR A 309 6.28 5.70 -16.71
N SER A 310 5.92 5.44 -15.45
CA SER A 310 6.01 4.14 -14.78
C SER A 310 7.42 3.63 -14.53
N SER A 311 8.14 4.25 -13.59
CA SER A 311 9.56 3.99 -13.27
C SER A 311 9.87 2.50 -13.01
N TYR A 312 9.28 1.87 -11.98
CA TYR A 312 9.55 0.46 -11.64
C TYR A 312 9.19 -0.53 -12.76
N PRO A 313 8.00 -0.44 -13.39
CA PRO A 313 7.69 -1.27 -14.54
C PRO A 313 8.71 -1.14 -15.67
N THR A 314 9.21 0.08 -15.92
CA THR A 314 10.23 0.32 -16.96
C THR A 314 11.51 -0.46 -16.69
N VAL A 315 12.07 -0.34 -15.48
CA VAL A 315 13.30 -1.07 -15.18
C VAL A 315 13.08 -2.58 -15.20
N MET A 316 11.90 -3.07 -14.78
CA MET A 316 11.57 -4.50 -14.87
C MET A 316 11.56 -5.03 -16.31
N VAL A 317 11.22 -4.21 -17.29
CA VAL A 317 11.18 -4.65 -18.69
C VAL A 317 12.44 -4.33 -19.46
N THR A 318 13.27 -3.39 -19.01
CA THR A 318 14.43 -2.89 -19.80
C THR A 318 15.80 -3.25 -19.22
N GLU A 319 15.89 -3.67 -17.97
CA GLU A 319 17.15 -3.97 -17.31
C GLU A 319 17.38 -5.48 -17.15
N GLN A 320 18.61 -5.86 -16.85
CA GLN A 320 19.00 -7.24 -16.58
C GLN A 320 19.10 -7.49 -15.07
N PHE A 321 18.60 -8.64 -14.63
CA PHE A 321 18.42 -8.99 -13.22
C PHE A 321 19.21 -10.24 -12.83
N PRO A 322 19.42 -10.47 -11.53
CA PRO A 322 19.98 -11.73 -11.02
C PRO A 322 19.25 -12.95 -11.56
N MET A 323 19.94 -13.80 -12.29
CA MET A 323 19.42 -15.07 -12.83
C MET A 323 20.34 -16.23 -12.46
N GLY A 324 19.80 -17.15 -11.68
CA GLY A 324 20.55 -18.29 -11.14
C GLY A 324 20.96 -18.09 -9.67
N ARG A 325 21.67 -19.07 -9.15
CA ARG A 325 22.20 -19.07 -7.80
C ARG A 325 23.34 -18.06 -7.67
N GLY A 326 23.40 -17.35 -6.56
CA GLY A 326 24.53 -16.51 -6.21
C GLY A 326 25.81 -17.33 -5.97
N PHE A 327 26.96 -16.75 -6.28
CA PHE A 327 28.27 -17.33 -6.00
C PHE A 327 29.23 -16.26 -5.49
N HIS A 328 30.29 -16.69 -4.79
CA HIS A 328 31.31 -15.80 -4.27
C HIS A 328 32.52 -15.75 -5.23
N PRO A 329 32.69 -14.64 -5.97
CA PRO A 329 33.83 -14.50 -6.88
C PRO A 329 35.12 -14.27 -6.14
N LYS A 330 36.23 -14.77 -6.67
CA LYS A 330 37.57 -14.47 -6.17
C LYS A 330 38.01 -13.10 -6.68
N ILE A 331 37.95 -12.08 -5.82
CA ILE A 331 38.32 -10.70 -6.12
C ILE A 331 39.62 -10.42 -5.37
N LYS A 332 40.71 -10.19 -6.08
CA LYS A 332 42.05 -9.92 -5.51
C LYS A 332 42.41 -8.43 -5.57
N ASN A 333 41.82 -7.70 -6.49
CA ASN A 333 42.17 -6.31 -6.77
C ASN A 333 41.00 -5.56 -7.44
N ARG A 334 41.18 -4.25 -7.65
CA ARG A 334 40.19 -3.37 -8.29
C ARG A 334 39.83 -3.79 -9.73
N LYS A 335 40.79 -4.40 -10.48
CA LYS A 335 40.53 -4.87 -11.84
C LYS A 335 39.55 -6.03 -11.85
N ASP A 336 39.73 -7.00 -10.94
CA ASP A 336 38.78 -8.10 -10.79
C ASP A 336 37.39 -7.59 -10.41
N PHE A 337 37.33 -6.71 -9.41
CA PHE A 337 36.06 -6.11 -9.00
C PHE A 337 35.35 -5.40 -10.16
N ASN A 338 36.09 -4.60 -10.95
CA ASN A 338 35.53 -3.91 -12.12
C ASN A 338 35.04 -4.88 -13.20
N PHE A 339 35.74 -6.00 -13.41
CA PHE A 339 35.27 -7.05 -14.31
C PHE A 339 33.92 -7.62 -13.83
N TYR A 340 33.84 -8.06 -12.57
CA TYR A 340 32.61 -8.66 -12.06
C TYR A 340 31.44 -7.67 -12.06
N ARG A 341 31.61 -6.42 -11.62
CA ARG A 341 30.53 -5.43 -11.63
C ARG A 341 30.03 -5.09 -13.03
N GLY A 342 30.87 -5.20 -14.06
CA GLY A 342 30.47 -4.98 -15.45
C GLY A 342 29.63 -6.13 -16.03
N HIS A 343 29.91 -7.37 -15.62
CA HIS A 343 29.34 -8.57 -16.24
C HIS A 343 28.27 -9.26 -15.39
N TYR A 344 28.19 -8.97 -14.08
CA TYR A 344 27.29 -9.62 -13.12
C TYR A 344 26.46 -8.60 -12.33
N CYS A 345 25.36 -9.04 -11.77
CA CYS A 345 24.70 -8.33 -10.68
C CYS A 345 25.42 -8.64 -9.37
N LEU A 346 25.90 -7.62 -8.67
CA LEU A 346 26.64 -7.81 -7.41
C LEU A 346 25.87 -7.24 -6.23
N VAL A 347 25.97 -7.93 -5.09
CA VAL A 347 25.64 -7.41 -3.76
C VAL A 347 26.86 -7.61 -2.89
N PHE A 348 27.26 -6.59 -2.13
CA PHE A 348 28.49 -6.62 -1.33
C PHE A 348 28.43 -5.64 -0.17
N ASP A 349 29.23 -5.92 0.85
CA ASP A 349 29.52 -5.01 1.94
C ASP A 349 30.68 -4.10 1.55
N ILE A 350 30.61 -2.82 1.89
CA ILE A 350 31.65 -1.83 1.59
C ILE A 350 31.87 -0.91 2.79
N LYS A 351 33.15 -0.59 3.03
CA LYS A 351 33.58 0.36 4.05
C LYS A 351 34.38 1.47 3.40
N PHE A 352 33.94 2.70 3.57
CA PHE A 352 34.62 3.92 3.12
C PHE A 352 35.35 4.57 4.28
N THR A 353 36.54 5.11 4.01
CA THR A 353 37.28 5.97 4.91
C THR A 353 37.31 7.38 4.36
N ASN A 354 36.99 8.37 5.19
CA ASN A 354 36.93 9.80 4.85
C ASN A 354 36.02 10.05 3.64
N LEU A 355 34.73 9.79 3.81
CA LEU A 355 33.70 10.01 2.79
C LEU A 355 33.26 11.48 2.78
N PHE A 356 33.31 12.11 1.60
CA PHE A 356 32.89 13.50 1.37
C PHE A 356 32.04 13.62 0.10
N PRO A 357 31.11 14.61 0.01
CA PRO A 357 30.31 14.82 -1.18
C PRO A 357 31.15 15.44 -2.31
N LYS A 358 30.98 14.96 -3.53
CA LYS A 358 31.46 15.57 -4.79
C LYS A 358 30.54 16.65 -5.33
N ILE A 359 29.24 16.51 -5.04
CA ILE A 359 28.19 17.37 -5.58
C ILE A 359 27.51 18.12 -4.44
N LYS A 360 27.07 19.36 -4.74
CA LYS A 360 26.52 20.28 -3.72
C LYS A 360 25.03 20.15 -3.50
N GLN A 361 24.32 19.56 -4.47
CA GLN A 361 22.86 19.62 -4.52
C GLN A 361 22.18 18.45 -3.84
N GLU A 362 22.86 17.30 -3.63
CA GLU A 362 22.18 16.13 -3.08
C GLU A 362 23.13 15.06 -2.53
N HIS A 363 22.63 14.22 -1.60
CA HIS A 363 23.38 13.16 -0.93
C HIS A 363 22.65 11.82 -1.03
N TYR A 364 23.38 10.75 -1.41
CA TYR A 364 22.74 9.47 -1.75
C TYR A 364 22.57 8.53 -0.56
N LEU A 365 23.63 8.33 0.24
CA LEU A 365 23.66 7.32 1.30
C LEU A 365 22.66 7.65 2.41
N SER A 366 21.85 6.67 2.81
CA SER A 366 20.92 6.82 3.93
C SER A 366 21.63 6.47 5.25
N SER A 367 21.58 7.38 6.23
CA SER A 367 22.13 7.16 7.56
C SER A 367 21.54 5.92 8.24
N SER A 368 20.26 5.65 8.06
CA SER A 368 19.57 4.46 8.60
C SER A 368 19.99 3.13 8.00
N LYS A 369 20.76 3.14 6.90
CA LYS A 369 21.28 1.95 6.20
C LYS A 369 22.79 1.79 6.34
N CYS A 370 23.43 2.68 7.06
CA CYS A 370 24.88 2.71 7.24
C CYS A 370 25.25 2.64 8.71
N LYS A 371 26.43 2.08 8.99
CA LYS A 371 27.13 2.28 10.25
C LYS A 371 28.18 3.36 10.01
N CYS A 372 28.15 4.39 10.81
CA CYS A 372 29.02 5.55 10.66
C CYS A 372 29.83 5.82 11.91
N SER A 373 30.95 6.55 11.76
CA SER A 373 31.67 7.16 12.86
C SER A 373 30.87 8.28 13.52
N ASN A 374 31.27 8.67 14.75
CA ASN A 374 30.53 9.68 15.53
C ASN A 374 30.61 11.10 14.95
N ASP A 375 31.53 11.35 14.02
CA ASP A 375 31.71 12.61 13.29
C ASP A 375 30.82 12.75 12.05
N MET A 376 29.89 11.81 11.87
CA MET A 376 28.95 11.84 10.73
C MET A 376 28.15 13.14 10.72
N VAL A 377 28.16 13.82 9.58
CA VAL A 377 27.28 14.94 9.26
C VAL A 377 26.11 14.45 8.40
N GLU A 378 24.89 14.78 8.81
CA GLU A 378 23.66 14.28 8.21
C GLU A 378 22.80 15.40 7.62
N ASP A 379 22.43 15.23 6.34
CA ASP A 379 21.44 16.07 5.65
C ASP A 379 20.08 15.33 5.63
N ASN A 380 19.23 15.58 6.63
CA ASN A 380 17.87 15.01 6.71
C ASN A 380 17.78 13.51 6.39
N GLY A 381 18.55 12.68 7.09
CA GLY A 381 18.60 11.23 6.89
C GLY A 381 19.54 10.78 5.77
N ARG A 382 20.32 11.68 5.19
CA ARG A 382 21.34 11.40 4.18
C ARG A 382 22.73 11.78 4.68
N ILE A 383 23.70 10.93 4.45
CA ILE A 383 25.07 11.18 4.91
C ILE A 383 25.69 12.25 4.01
N PHE A 384 26.06 13.37 4.62
CA PHE A 384 26.88 14.41 3.97
C PHE A 384 28.33 13.98 3.99
N SER A 385 28.91 13.74 5.17
CA SER A 385 30.30 13.29 5.34
C SER A 385 30.48 12.44 6.60
N ALA A 386 31.52 11.61 6.64
CA ALA A 386 31.94 10.90 7.83
C ALA A 386 33.36 10.34 7.63
N SER A 387 34.16 10.20 8.69
CA SER A 387 35.47 9.52 8.63
C SER A 387 35.36 8.03 8.35
N MET A 388 34.23 7.39 8.69
CA MET A 388 33.98 5.99 8.37
C MET A 388 32.48 5.77 8.06
N VAL A 389 32.22 5.08 6.92
CA VAL A 389 30.87 4.62 6.53
C VAL A 389 30.95 3.17 6.09
N GLU A 390 30.17 2.30 6.71
CA GLU A 390 30.02 0.90 6.34
C GLU A 390 28.58 0.60 5.95
N THR A 391 28.36 -0.06 4.81
CA THR A 391 27.03 -0.37 4.29
C THR A 391 27.03 -1.59 3.37
N THR A 392 25.83 -2.13 3.10
CA THR A 392 25.61 -3.19 2.10
C THR A 392 24.86 -2.61 0.90
N ILE A 393 25.39 -2.79 -0.30
CA ILE A 393 24.86 -2.18 -1.52
C ILE A 393 24.89 -3.11 -2.73
N THR A 394 24.20 -2.73 -3.80
CA THR A 394 24.36 -3.34 -5.11
C THR A 394 25.44 -2.61 -5.92
N ASN A 395 25.96 -3.24 -6.99
CA ASN A 395 26.86 -2.56 -7.93
C ASN A 395 26.18 -1.37 -8.62
N VAL A 396 24.83 -1.37 -8.72
CA VAL A 396 24.05 -0.26 -9.29
C VAL A 396 24.04 0.94 -8.34
N ASP A 397 23.90 0.72 -7.03
CA ASP A 397 24.01 1.79 -6.03
C ASP A 397 25.42 2.36 -6.00
N PHE A 398 26.44 1.50 -6.17
CA PHE A 398 27.83 1.94 -6.20
C PHE A 398 28.12 2.89 -7.37
N GLU A 399 27.47 2.71 -8.54
CA GLU A 399 27.57 3.65 -9.67
C GLU A 399 27.11 5.08 -9.29
N ILE A 400 26.10 5.19 -8.42
CA ILE A 400 25.63 6.49 -7.94
C ILE A 400 26.64 7.06 -6.93
N ILE A 401 27.10 6.24 -5.99
CA ILE A 401 28.04 6.65 -4.94
C ILE A 401 29.35 7.18 -5.56
N GLU A 402 29.90 6.51 -6.57
CA GLU A 402 31.10 6.96 -7.29
C GLU A 402 30.93 8.34 -7.93
N ARG A 403 29.70 8.74 -8.26
CA ARG A 403 29.39 10.04 -8.87
C ARG A 403 29.07 11.13 -7.82
N ALA A 404 28.54 10.72 -6.68
CA ALA A 404 28.07 11.64 -5.63
C ALA A 404 29.11 11.90 -4.54
N TYR A 405 30.06 10.98 -4.34
CA TYR A 405 31.04 11.06 -3.25
C TYR A 405 32.46 10.80 -3.74
N GLU A 406 33.42 11.26 -2.94
CA GLU A 406 34.81 10.83 -2.94
C GLU A 406 35.20 10.30 -1.56
N TRP A 407 36.27 9.52 -1.51
CA TRP A 407 36.80 8.88 -0.31
C TRP A 407 38.29 8.59 -0.46
N ASP A 408 38.99 8.44 0.65
CA ASP A 408 40.41 8.09 0.64
C ASP A 408 40.65 6.61 0.36
N LYS A 409 39.81 5.75 1.00
CA LYS A 409 39.91 4.28 0.86
C LYS A 409 38.52 3.66 0.82
N ALA A 410 38.35 2.61 0.00
CA ALA A 410 37.16 1.76 0.01
C ALA A 410 37.58 0.28 0.11
N GLU A 411 37.00 -0.45 1.06
CA GLU A 411 37.20 -1.88 1.28
C GLU A 411 35.92 -2.64 0.98
N VAL A 412 35.98 -3.59 0.04
CA VAL A 412 34.86 -4.41 -0.40
C VAL A 412 35.00 -5.82 0.19
N SER A 413 33.89 -6.36 0.73
CA SER A 413 33.84 -7.68 1.31
C SER A 413 32.49 -8.38 1.02
N ASN A 414 32.41 -9.67 1.32
CA ASN A 414 31.20 -10.48 1.23
C ASN A 414 30.48 -10.36 -0.16
N VAL A 415 31.26 -10.36 -1.23
CA VAL A 415 30.70 -10.19 -2.58
C VAL A 415 29.92 -11.43 -3.00
N ILE A 416 28.68 -11.23 -3.38
CA ILE A 416 27.84 -12.23 -4.06
C ILE A 416 27.59 -11.76 -5.48
N ALA A 417 27.88 -12.60 -6.45
CA ALA A 417 27.68 -12.35 -7.86
C ALA A 417 26.57 -13.24 -8.43
N TYR A 418 25.72 -12.66 -9.25
CA TYR A 418 24.66 -13.35 -9.99
C TYR A 418 24.86 -13.11 -11.48
N ARG A 419 24.68 -14.15 -12.31
CA ARG A 419 24.54 -13.92 -13.76
C ARG A 419 23.38 -12.98 -13.99
N LYS A 420 23.51 -12.07 -14.95
CA LYS A 420 22.47 -11.09 -15.28
C LYS A 420 21.76 -11.43 -16.58
N GLU A 421 20.44 -11.35 -16.57
CA GLU A 421 19.58 -11.62 -17.72
C GLU A 421 18.28 -10.81 -17.58
N TYR A 422 17.58 -10.57 -18.71
CA TYR A 422 16.25 -9.97 -18.64
C TYR A 422 15.26 -10.87 -17.90
N LEU A 423 14.25 -10.25 -17.27
CA LEU A 423 13.16 -11.00 -16.67
C LEU A 423 12.46 -11.91 -17.70
N PRO A 424 11.83 -13.01 -17.27
CA PRO A 424 11.17 -13.96 -18.19
C PRO A 424 10.14 -13.27 -19.11
N LYS A 425 10.12 -13.65 -20.39
CA LYS A 425 9.25 -13.09 -21.44
C LYS A 425 7.79 -12.91 -20.98
N ASN A 426 7.22 -13.91 -20.30
CA ASN A 426 5.81 -13.84 -19.87
C ASN A 426 5.57 -12.86 -18.73
N LEU A 427 6.57 -12.63 -17.86
CA LEU A 427 6.48 -11.60 -16.83
C LEU A 427 6.52 -10.20 -17.46
N ILE A 428 7.41 -10.00 -18.44
CA ILE A 428 7.47 -8.74 -19.22
C ILE A 428 6.14 -8.51 -19.94
N LYS A 429 5.58 -9.51 -20.61
CA LYS A 429 4.26 -9.40 -21.26
C LYS A 429 3.15 -9.01 -20.29
N ALA A 430 3.14 -9.59 -19.08
CA ALA A 430 2.15 -9.25 -18.05
C ALA A 430 2.25 -7.78 -17.62
N ILE A 431 3.48 -7.27 -17.43
CA ILE A 431 3.75 -5.87 -17.07
C ILE A 431 3.26 -4.93 -18.18
N ILE A 432 3.64 -5.22 -19.43
CA ILE A 432 3.27 -4.39 -20.58
C ILE A 432 1.76 -4.41 -20.83
N HIS A 433 1.09 -5.54 -20.67
CA HIS A 433 -0.36 -5.61 -20.75
C HIS A 433 -1.07 -4.67 -19.75
N LEU A 434 -0.63 -4.69 -18.50
CA LEU A 434 -1.17 -3.78 -17.48
C LEU A 434 -0.85 -2.31 -17.78
N TYR A 435 0.35 -2.04 -18.31
CA TYR A 435 0.75 -0.69 -18.71
C TYR A 435 -0.12 -0.15 -19.85
N LYS A 436 -0.35 -0.96 -20.90
CA LYS A 436 -1.27 -0.63 -22.02
C LYS A 436 -2.68 -0.31 -21.52
N ASN A 437 -3.24 -1.19 -20.70
CA ASN A 437 -4.58 -1.02 -20.17
C ASN A 437 -4.70 0.26 -19.33
N LYS A 438 -3.78 0.47 -18.37
CA LYS A 438 -3.70 1.71 -17.61
C LYS A 438 -3.66 2.94 -18.52
N THR A 439 -2.82 2.92 -19.56
CA THR A 439 -2.63 4.10 -20.44
C THR A 439 -3.87 4.39 -21.28
N LYS A 440 -4.48 3.37 -21.87
CA LYS A 440 -5.72 3.50 -22.67
C LYS A 440 -6.91 4.00 -21.83
N LEU A 441 -6.99 3.58 -20.57
CA LEU A 441 -8.11 3.93 -19.69
C LEU A 441 -7.95 5.31 -19.01
N LYS A 442 -6.76 5.91 -19.08
CA LYS A 442 -6.48 7.20 -18.42
C LYS A 442 -7.32 8.34 -19.01
N GLY A 443 -8.11 8.99 -18.16
CA GLY A 443 -8.93 10.15 -18.55
C GLY A 443 -10.29 9.79 -19.17
N VAL A 444 -10.72 8.51 -19.05
CA VAL A 444 -12.07 8.04 -19.40
C VAL A 444 -12.89 7.95 -18.11
N PRO A 445 -13.85 8.87 -17.85
CA PRO A 445 -14.59 8.90 -16.60
C PRO A 445 -15.33 7.59 -16.29
N GLU A 446 -16.00 7.00 -17.28
CA GLU A 446 -16.78 5.77 -17.15
C GLU A 446 -15.91 4.54 -16.91
N LYS A 447 -14.61 4.62 -17.23
CA LYS A 447 -13.60 3.56 -17.07
C LYS A 447 -12.63 3.82 -15.90
N ARG A 448 -12.94 4.79 -15.06
CA ARG A 448 -12.12 5.13 -13.90
C ARG A 448 -11.83 3.92 -12.98
N PRO A 449 -12.79 3.04 -12.67
CA PRO A 449 -12.53 1.84 -11.86
C PRO A 449 -11.51 0.91 -12.48
N GLU A 450 -11.66 0.61 -13.78
CA GLU A 450 -10.73 -0.26 -14.52
C GLU A 450 -9.33 0.38 -14.60
N TYR A 451 -9.26 1.70 -14.77
CA TYR A 451 -8.01 2.45 -14.72
C TYR A 451 -7.31 2.30 -13.37
N MET A 452 -8.04 2.54 -12.27
CA MET A 452 -7.51 2.44 -10.91
C MET A 452 -7.04 1.02 -10.60
N ARG A 453 -7.81 0.01 -11.02
CA ARG A 453 -7.43 -1.40 -10.91
C ARG A 453 -6.12 -1.69 -11.67
N SER A 454 -6.02 -1.32 -12.94
CA SER A 454 -4.82 -1.56 -13.76
C SER A 454 -3.60 -0.83 -13.21
N LYS A 455 -3.78 0.41 -12.72
CA LYS A 455 -2.72 1.20 -12.07
C LYS A 455 -2.26 0.53 -10.77
N GLY A 456 -3.19 0.11 -9.92
CA GLY A 456 -2.90 -0.57 -8.66
C GLY A 456 -2.17 -1.90 -8.89
N MET A 457 -2.64 -2.72 -9.84
CA MET A 457 -2.01 -3.98 -10.20
C MET A 457 -0.58 -3.79 -10.71
N LEU A 458 -0.36 -2.82 -11.60
CA LEU A 458 0.97 -2.50 -12.15
C LEU A 458 1.95 -2.08 -11.05
N ASN A 459 1.52 -1.21 -10.14
CA ASN A 459 2.36 -0.76 -9.02
C ASN A 459 2.65 -1.90 -8.02
N SER A 460 1.68 -2.79 -7.79
CA SER A 460 1.85 -3.92 -6.87
C SER A 460 2.79 -5.01 -7.42
N MET A 461 2.98 -5.10 -8.75
CA MET A 461 3.88 -6.12 -9.33
C MET A 461 5.31 -6.02 -8.81
N TYR A 462 5.83 -4.80 -8.69
CA TYR A 462 7.13 -4.57 -8.08
C TYR A 462 7.11 -4.94 -6.59
N GLY A 463 6.16 -4.40 -5.82
CA GLY A 463 6.08 -4.62 -4.37
C GLY A 463 6.05 -6.10 -3.97
N MET A 464 5.41 -6.95 -4.77
CA MET A 464 5.39 -8.39 -4.53
C MET A 464 6.79 -9.05 -4.61
N SER A 465 7.71 -8.50 -5.39
CA SER A 465 9.07 -9.07 -5.53
C SER A 465 9.94 -8.87 -4.30
N VAL A 466 9.64 -7.85 -3.48
CA VAL A 466 10.33 -7.55 -2.21
C VAL A 466 9.48 -7.83 -0.97
N THR A 467 8.43 -8.63 -1.10
CA THR A 467 7.71 -9.13 0.08
C THR A 467 8.67 -9.88 0.98
N ASN A 468 8.70 -9.54 2.26
CA ASN A 468 9.51 -10.25 3.25
C ASN A 468 9.24 -11.75 3.15
N ILE A 469 10.34 -12.53 3.04
CA ILE A 469 10.26 -14.00 3.06
C ILE A 469 10.06 -14.46 4.50
N VAL A 470 10.74 -13.78 5.40
CA VAL A 470 10.74 -14.02 6.85
C VAL A 470 9.99 -12.86 7.48
N HIS A 471 8.80 -13.09 7.98
CA HIS A 471 7.94 -12.11 8.62
C HIS A 471 7.37 -12.68 9.91
N GLU A 472 7.16 -11.82 10.85
CA GLU A 472 6.48 -12.14 12.10
C GLU A 472 5.04 -12.59 11.82
N GLU A 473 4.56 -13.55 12.57
CA GLU A 473 3.16 -13.99 12.52
C GLU A 473 2.45 -13.43 13.75
N ASN A 474 1.47 -12.58 13.51
CA ASN A 474 0.62 -12.01 14.55
C ASN A 474 -0.58 -12.92 14.76
N ASN A 475 -0.69 -13.49 15.95
CA ASN A 475 -1.77 -14.36 16.33
C ASN A 475 -2.58 -13.74 17.47
N TYR A 476 -3.88 -13.99 17.49
CA TYR A 476 -4.78 -13.64 18.57
C TYR A 476 -5.30 -14.94 19.23
N LEU A 477 -4.98 -15.11 20.49
CA LEU A 477 -5.36 -16.28 21.27
C LEU A 477 -5.58 -15.89 22.74
N ASN A 478 -6.61 -16.41 23.38
CA ASN A 478 -6.94 -16.15 24.79
C ASN A 478 -7.00 -14.64 25.13
N ASP A 479 -7.68 -13.87 24.28
CA ASP A 479 -7.87 -12.42 24.40
C ASP A 479 -6.58 -11.57 24.30
N ASP A 480 -5.46 -12.17 23.89
CA ASP A 480 -4.19 -11.47 23.75
C ASP A 480 -3.57 -11.63 22.36
N TRP A 481 -2.78 -10.63 21.98
CA TRP A 481 -2.01 -10.62 20.75
C TRP A 481 -0.59 -11.11 21.02
N THR A 482 -0.19 -12.16 20.31
CA THR A 482 1.16 -12.70 20.39
C THR A 482 1.85 -12.58 19.03
N THR A 483 3.11 -12.18 19.05
CA THR A 483 3.96 -12.12 17.87
C THR A 483 5.03 -13.20 17.97
N SER A 484 5.10 -14.09 16.98
CA SER A 484 6.11 -15.13 16.92
C SER A 484 7.23 -14.73 15.98
N GLU A 485 8.50 -14.86 16.44
CA GLU A 485 9.65 -14.70 15.57
C GLU A 485 9.84 -15.95 14.70
N PRO A 486 9.83 -15.81 13.39
CA PRO A 486 9.99 -16.95 12.49
C PRO A 486 11.45 -17.41 12.42
N ASN A 487 11.65 -18.71 12.24
CA ASN A 487 12.97 -19.27 12.03
C ASN A 487 13.45 -18.99 10.59
N LEU A 488 14.46 -18.13 10.45
CA LEU A 488 15.04 -17.74 9.16
C LEU A 488 15.37 -18.94 8.26
N LYS A 489 16.07 -19.95 8.77
CA LYS A 489 16.47 -21.12 7.97
C LYS A 489 15.25 -21.88 7.44
N LYS A 490 14.26 -22.12 8.30
CA LYS A 490 13.02 -22.82 7.95
C LYS A 490 12.23 -22.06 6.87
N GLU A 491 12.08 -20.75 7.01
CA GLU A 491 11.34 -19.94 6.06
C GLU A 491 12.06 -19.82 4.69
N ILE A 492 13.38 -19.73 4.66
CA ILE A 492 14.15 -19.76 3.40
C ILE A 492 14.01 -21.12 2.70
N VAL A 493 14.06 -22.23 3.43
CA VAL A 493 13.82 -23.57 2.85
C VAL A 493 12.39 -23.64 2.26
N LYS A 494 11.40 -23.19 2.98
CA LYS A 494 9.99 -23.13 2.52
C LYS A 494 9.84 -22.25 1.27
N TYR A 495 10.49 -21.09 1.24
CA TYR A 495 10.54 -20.21 0.07
C TYR A 495 11.14 -20.90 -1.13
N ASN A 496 12.32 -21.51 -1.00
CA ASN A 496 13.02 -22.16 -2.11
C ASN A 496 12.19 -23.33 -2.73
N HIS A 497 11.49 -24.11 -1.90
CA HIS A 497 10.70 -25.26 -2.33
C HIS A 497 9.23 -24.94 -2.68
N SER A 498 8.81 -23.68 -2.54
CA SER A 498 7.42 -23.28 -2.82
C SER A 498 7.05 -23.48 -4.30
N LYS A 499 6.10 -24.38 -4.57
CA LYS A 499 5.57 -24.66 -5.92
C LYS A 499 4.73 -23.52 -6.49
N THR A 500 4.37 -22.55 -5.65
CA THR A 500 3.55 -21.39 -6.06
C THR A 500 4.37 -20.13 -6.27
N ARG A 501 5.67 -20.16 -5.98
CA ARG A 501 6.59 -19.06 -6.18
C ARG A 501 6.77 -18.76 -7.67
N PHE A 502 6.73 -17.48 -8.03
CA PHE A 502 6.89 -17.00 -9.40
C PHE A 502 7.72 -15.72 -9.51
N LEU A 503 8.22 -15.23 -8.39
CA LEU A 503 9.14 -14.10 -8.29
C LEU A 503 10.38 -14.51 -7.48
N PHE A 504 11.44 -13.74 -7.63
CA PHE A 504 12.71 -13.94 -6.93
C PHE A 504 13.09 -12.66 -6.19
N TYR A 505 13.33 -12.75 -4.90
CA TYR A 505 13.57 -11.60 -4.03
C TYR A 505 14.66 -10.65 -4.55
N PRO A 506 15.83 -11.15 -5.04
CA PRO A 506 16.84 -10.27 -5.64
C PRO A 506 16.33 -9.38 -6.76
N TRP A 507 15.33 -9.81 -7.56
CA TRP A 507 14.79 -8.97 -8.62
C TRP A 507 14.27 -7.64 -8.06
N GLY A 508 13.53 -7.68 -6.96
CA GLY A 508 12.98 -6.47 -6.36
C GLY A 508 14.04 -5.55 -5.77
N VAL A 509 15.12 -6.09 -5.21
CA VAL A 509 16.26 -5.31 -4.72
C VAL A 509 16.88 -4.50 -5.87
N PHE A 510 17.07 -5.14 -7.03
CA PHE A 510 17.65 -4.49 -8.21
C PHE A 510 16.66 -3.55 -8.91
N VAL A 511 15.35 -3.81 -8.86
CA VAL A 511 14.34 -2.88 -9.42
C VAL A 511 14.49 -1.48 -8.82
N THR A 512 14.55 -1.38 -7.50
CA THR A 512 14.70 -0.08 -6.84
C THR A 512 16.08 0.53 -7.04
N ALA A 513 17.14 -0.29 -7.08
CA ALA A 513 18.50 0.18 -7.37
C ALA A 513 18.57 0.83 -8.77
N TYR A 514 18.05 0.17 -9.81
CA TYR A 514 17.99 0.73 -11.16
C TYR A 514 17.11 1.97 -11.24
N ALA A 515 15.97 1.99 -10.55
CA ALA A 515 15.09 3.16 -10.52
C ALA A 515 15.80 4.36 -9.87
N ARG A 516 16.50 4.16 -8.73
CA ARG A 516 17.33 5.20 -8.10
C ARG A 516 18.43 5.69 -9.04
N ARG A 517 19.16 4.77 -9.70
CA ARG A 517 20.19 5.16 -10.69
C ARG A 517 19.60 6.05 -11.78
N ASN A 518 18.45 5.67 -12.33
CA ASN A 518 17.80 6.46 -13.39
C ASN A 518 17.42 7.87 -12.90
N LEU A 519 16.82 7.99 -11.71
CA LEU A 519 16.50 9.28 -11.09
C LEU A 519 17.76 10.11 -10.85
N TRP A 520 18.83 9.49 -10.34
CA TRP A 520 20.08 10.17 -10.03
C TRP A 520 20.82 10.70 -11.26
N THR A 521 20.63 10.11 -12.45
CA THR A 521 21.14 10.72 -13.67
C THR A 521 20.52 12.10 -13.93
N GLY A 522 19.23 12.28 -13.57
CA GLY A 522 18.53 13.56 -13.62
C GLY A 522 19.04 14.55 -12.59
N ILE A 523 19.19 14.11 -11.33
CA ILE A 523 19.69 14.95 -10.23
C ILE A 523 21.08 15.50 -10.54
N ILE A 524 21.98 14.63 -11.02
CA ILE A 524 23.34 15.04 -11.41
C ILE A 524 23.31 16.00 -12.62
N SER A 525 22.48 15.72 -13.61
CA SER A 525 22.36 16.58 -14.81
C SER A 525 21.75 17.95 -14.49
N ALA A 526 20.82 18.02 -13.52
CA ALA A 526 20.20 19.27 -13.12
C ALA A 526 21.18 20.19 -12.36
N GLY A 527 22.17 19.62 -11.66
CA GLY A 527 23.17 20.41 -10.93
C GLY A 527 22.51 21.39 -9.94
N ASN A 528 22.91 22.67 -10.01
CA ASN A 528 22.39 23.70 -9.12
C ASN A 528 20.89 24.03 -9.35
N ASP A 529 20.34 23.68 -10.50
CA ASP A 529 18.91 23.87 -10.81
C ASP A 529 18.01 22.82 -10.13
N TYR A 530 18.59 21.75 -9.55
CA TYR A 530 17.85 20.74 -8.80
C TYR A 530 17.22 21.30 -7.53
N CYS A 531 15.91 21.04 -7.32
CA CYS A 531 15.16 21.47 -6.15
C CYS A 531 14.71 20.32 -5.27
N TYR A 532 14.13 19.27 -5.87
CA TYR A 532 13.46 18.19 -5.14
C TYR A 532 13.25 16.95 -6.02
N SER A 533 13.22 15.79 -5.39
CA SER A 533 12.83 14.55 -6.07
C SER A 533 12.01 13.63 -5.16
N ASP A 534 11.12 12.85 -5.77
CA ASP A 534 10.36 11.80 -5.08
C ASP A 534 10.19 10.59 -6.00
N THR A 535 10.96 9.54 -5.72
CA THR A 535 10.86 8.20 -6.32
C THR A 535 11.03 8.17 -7.84
N ASP A 536 10.16 8.82 -8.60
CA ASP A 536 10.08 8.84 -10.06
C ASP A 536 9.89 10.23 -10.64
N SER A 537 9.99 11.26 -9.80
CA SER A 537 9.84 12.66 -10.24
C SER A 537 11.01 13.53 -9.79
N ILE A 538 11.28 14.57 -10.59
CA ILE A 538 12.26 15.61 -10.31
C ILE A 538 11.64 17.00 -10.51
N LYS A 539 11.98 17.93 -9.62
CA LYS A 539 11.57 19.34 -9.68
C LYS A 539 12.84 20.17 -9.87
N ILE A 540 12.86 20.94 -10.96
CA ILE A 540 14.05 21.70 -11.35
C ILE A 540 13.70 23.12 -11.80
N GLU A 541 14.57 24.06 -11.47
CA GLU A 541 14.55 25.40 -12.07
C GLU A 541 15.01 25.32 -13.55
N ASN A 542 14.71 26.34 -14.33
CA ASN A 542 15.20 26.46 -15.70
C ASN A 542 14.99 25.19 -16.56
N GLY A 543 13.80 24.57 -16.45
CA GLY A 543 13.51 23.25 -17.05
C GLY A 543 13.84 23.11 -18.52
N GLU A 544 13.75 24.22 -19.33
CA GLU A 544 14.07 24.23 -20.74
C GLU A 544 15.56 23.97 -21.01
N LYS A 545 16.44 24.45 -20.14
CA LYS A 545 17.90 24.21 -20.22
C LYS A 545 18.23 22.72 -20.15
N HIS A 546 17.40 21.92 -19.51
CA HIS A 546 17.61 20.50 -19.30
C HIS A 546 16.93 19.59 -20.35
N LEU A 547 16.21 20.16 -21.33
CA LEU A 547 15.60 19.40 -22.43
C LEU A 547 16.60 18.53 -23.24
N PRO A 548 17.86 18.93 -23.52
CA PRO A 548 18.82 18.06 -24.16
C PRO A 548 19.09 16.77 -23.38
N TYR A 549 19.24 16.86 -22.05
CA TYR A 549 19.35 15.66 -21.17
C TYR A 549 18.09 14.80 -21.25
N ILE A 550 16.91 15.38 -21.11
CA ILE A 550 15.63 14.68 -21.17
C ILE A 550 15.51 13.89 -22.49
N LYS A 551 15.77 14.52 -23.61
CA LYS A 551 15.76 13.89 -24.95
C LYS A 551 16.75 12.73 -25.03
N LYS A 552 18.00 12.95 -24.58
CA LYS A 552 19.04 11.91 -24.56
C LYS A 552 18.64 10.71 -23.69
N TYR A 553 18.13 10.97 -22.50
CA TYR A 553 17.66 9.91 -21.60
C TYR A 553 16.53 9.09 -22.24
N ASN A 554 15.50 9.75 -22.78
CA ASN A 554 14.38 9.09 -23.45
C ASN A 554 14.85 8.23 -24.63
N GLN A 555 15.85 8.68 -25.39
CA GLN A 555 16.44 7.89 -26.48
C GLN A 555 17.19 6.65 -25.96
N VAL A 556 17.88 6.74 -24.82
CA VAL A 556 18.53 5.59 -24.17
C VAL A 556 17.49 4.55 -23.75
N VAL A 557 16.38 4.97 -23.14
CA VAL A 557 15.28 4.08 -22.78
C VAL A 557 14.67 3.41 -24.01
N LYS A 558 14.46 4.18 -25.09
CA LYS A 558 13.94 3.63 -26.36
C LYS A 558 14.85 2.54 -26.93
N ASN A 559 16.15 2.73 -26.88
CA ASN A 559 17.12 1.72 -27.34
C ASN A 559 17.04 0.45 -26.48
N LYS A 560 16.99 0.57 -25.15
CA LYS A 560 16.80 -0.58 -24.24
C LYS A 560 15.51 -1.34 -24.54
N VAL A 561 14.40 -0.64 -24.81
CA VAL A 561 13.14 -1.27 -25.22
C VAL A 561 13.32 -2.06 -26.52
N LYS A 562 13.99 -1.47 -27.53
CA LYS A 562 14.30 -2.16 -28.80
C LYS A 562 15.10 -3.45 -28.59
N ASP A 563 16.10 -3.44 -27.70
CA ASP A 563 16.92 -4.63 -27.39
C ASP A 563 16.06 -5.76 -26.79
N VAL A 564 15.15 -5.43 -25.87
CA VAL A 564 14.20 -6.39 -25.28
C VAL A 564 13.22 -6.92 -26.33
N CYS A 565 12.67 -6.03 -27.16
CA CYS A 565 11.77 -6.40 -28.26
C CYS A 565 12.46 -7.37 -29.23
N LYS A 566 13.70 -7.07 -29.62
CA LYS A 566 14.51 -7.96 -30.47
C LYS A 566 14.76 -9.32 -29.82
N LYS A 567 15.13 -9.33 -28.53
CA LYS A 567 15.43 -10.57 -27.80
C LYS A 567 14.22 -11.49 -27.66
N TYR A 568 13.06 -10.92 -27.39
CA TYR A 568 11.85 -11.68 -27.05
C TYR A 568 10.80 -11.68 -28.16
N GLU A 569 11.10 -11.10 -29.33
CA GLU A 569 10.15 -10.97 -30.43
C GLU A 569 8.84 -10.35 -29.94
N LEU A 570 8.96 -9.14 -29.38
CA LEU A 570 7.84 -8.34 -28.89
C LEU A 570 7.65 -7.13 -29.78
N ASP A 571 6.42 -6.66 -29.86
CA ASP A 571 6.08 -5.48 -30.62
C ASP A 571 6.43 -4.22 -29.80
N ILE A 572 7.17 -3.29 -30.40
CA ILE A 572 7.57 -2.04 -29.77
C ILE A 572 6.37 -1.13 -29.47
N GLU A 573 5.31 -1.20 -30.26
CA GLU A 573 4.07 -0.43 -30.06
C GLU A 573 3.38 -0.76 -28.73
N ASP A 574 3.59 -1.97 -28.21
CA ASP A 574 3.09 -2.37 -26.91
C ASP A 574 3.71 -1.58 -25.75
N PHE A 575 4.92 -1.06 -25.93
CA PHE A 575 5.65 -0.23 -24.98
C PHE A 575 5.39 1.27 -25.14
N GLU A 576 4.76 1.68 -26.23
CA GLU A 576 4.47 3.08 -26.58
C GLU A 576 2.95 3.31 -26.82
N PRO A 577 2.06 2.88 -25.89
CA PRO A 577 0.62 2.97 -26.11
C PRO A 577 0.11 4.41 -26.15
N PHE A 578 -1.04 4.59 -26.81
CA PHE A 578 -1.75 5.86 -26.85
C PHE A 578 -2.81 5.97 -25.77
N THR A 579 -2.97 7.16 -25.21
CA THR A 579 -4.14 7.53 -24.41
C THR A 579 -5.35 7.70 -25.30
N ILE A 580 -6.57 7.71 -24.71
CA ILE A 580 -7.80 7.97 -25.47
C ILE A 580 -7.79 9.33 -26.21
N LYS A 581 -7.01 10.31 -25.73
CA LYS A 581 -6.82 11.62 -26.36
C LYS A 581 -5.77 11.62 -27.46
N GLY A 582 -5.28 10.45 -27.90
CA GLY A 582 -4.28 10.32 -28.96
C GLY A 582 -2.84 10.68 -28.56
N LYS A 583 -2.57 10.98 -27.27
CA LYS A 583 -1.19 11.24 -26.82
C LYS A 583 -0.45 9.90 -26.61
N GLN A 584 0.65 9.70 -27.31
CA GLN A 584 1.52 8.56 -27.12
C GLN A 584 2.25 8.67 -25.76
N LYS A 585 2.36 7.56 -25.05
CA LYS A 585 3.02 7.47 -23.75
C LYS A 585 4.03 6.31 -23.72
N PRO A 586 5.24 6.52 -24.25
CA PRO A 586 6.30 5.54 -24.16
C PRO A 586 6.64 5.24 -22.69
N ILE A 587 6.87 3.97 -22.37
CA ILE A 587 7.23 3.57 -21.02
C ILE A 587 8.61 4.11 -20.62
N GLY A 588 8.75 4.63 -19.42
CA GLY A 588 10.02 5.05 -18.81
C GLY A 588 10.56 6.39 -19.25
N TYR A 589 9.84 7.13 -20.11
CA TYR A 589 10.28 8.45 -20.52
C TYR A 589 10.05 9.46 -19.40
N TRP A 590 10.95 10.43 -19.29
CA TRP A 590 10.66 11.68 -18.64
C TRP A 590 9.53 12.40 -19.39
N ASP A 591 8.42 12.62 -18.72
CA ASP A 591 7.25 13.34 -19.21
C ASP A 591 7.06 14.60 -18.37
N SER A 592 6.88 15.75 -19.01
CA SER A 592 6.63 17.00 -18.29
C SER A 592 5.22 17.00 -17.71
N GLU A 593 5.12 17.33 -16.42
CA GLU A 593 3.85 17.59 -15.72
C GLU A 593 3.46 19.08 -15.72
N GLY A 594 4.30 19.91 -16.35
CA GLY A 594 4.13 21.35 -16.44
C GLY A 594 5.08 22.13 -15.54
N VAL A 595 4.84 23.42 -15.47
CA VAL A 595 5.64 24.38 -14.69
C VAL A 595 4.79 24.81 -13.49
N TYR A 596 5.36 24.79 -12.32
CA TYR A 596 4.79 25.37 -11.11
C TYR A 596 5.10 26.86 -11.09
N ASP A 597 4.06 27.69 -10.93
CA ASP A 597 4.23 29.13 -10.79
C ASP A 597 5.05 29.46 -9.52
N LYS A 598 4.76 28.71 -8.43
CA LYS A 598 5.53 28.78 -7.17
C LYS A 598 5.71 27.40 -6.57
N PHE A 599 6.88 27.14 -5.99
CA PHE A 599 7.25 25.92 -5.30
C PHE A 599 7.99 26.24 -3.99
N LYS A 600 7.67 25.55 -2.89
CA LYS A 600 8.43 25.60 -1.64
C LYS A 600 8.50 24.22 -1.04
N THR A 601 9.68 23.78 -0.65
CA THR A 601 9.88 22.51 0.08
C THR A 601 10.46 22.73 1.47
N LEU A 602 10.06 21.89 2.41
CA LEU A 602 10.59 21.83 3.79
C LEU A 602 11.25 20.46 4.06
N GLY A 603 11.61 19.72 3.01
CA GLY A 603 12.22 18.41 3.10
C GLY A 603 11.40 17.30 2.42
N ALA A 604 11.80 16.05 2.63
CA ALA A 604 11.19 14.88 2.01
C ALA A 604 9.68 14.79 2.30
N LYS A 605 8.86 14.73 1.25
CA LYS A 605 7.37 14.67 1.29
C LYS A 605 6.72 15.84 2.05
N ARG A 606 7.34 17.02 1.99
CA ARG A 606 6.85 18.27 2.61
C ARG A 606 7.05 19.42 1.64
N TYR A 607 6.07 19.67 0.76
CA TYR A 607 6.15 20.78 -0.19
C TYR A 607 4.78 21.35 -0.52
N LEU A 608 4.79 22.63 -0.88
CA LEU A 608 3.64 23.42 -1.33
C LEU A 608 3.89 23.89 -2.76
N VAL A 609 2.86 23.82 -3.60
CA VAL A 609 2.90 24.15 -5.03
C VAL A 609 1.71 25.04 -5.38
N PHE A 610 1.97 26.04 -6.23
CA PHE A 610 0.90 26.79 -6.91
C PHE A 610 1.06 26.60 -8.41
N GLN A 611 0.00 26.18 -9.08
CA GLN A 611 0.01 25.91 -10.53
C GLN A 611 -1.39 26.12 -11.12
N ASN A 612 -1.48 26.87 -12.21
CA ASN A 612 -2.73 27.11 -12.92
C ASN A 612 -3.88 27.57 -11.98
N GLY A 613 -3.60 28.51 -11.09
CA GLY A 613 -4.57 29.04 -10.14
C GLY A 613 -4.95 28.11 -8.97
N LYS A 614 -4.27 26.96 -8.81
CA LYS A 614 -4.55 25.98 -7.75
C LYS A 614 -3.38 25.81 -6.80
N LEU A 615 -3.69 25.89 -5.51
CA LEU A 615 -2.76 25.53 -4.45
C LEU A 615 -2.80 24.02 -4.21
N MET A 616 -1.65 23.38 -4.11
CA MET A 616 -1.52 21.94 -3.87
C MET A 616 -0.49 21.67 -2.77
N LEU A 617 -0.86 20.85 -1.79
CA LEU A 617 -0.01 20.47 -0.67
C LEU A 617 0.37 18.98 -0.74
N THR A 618 1.61 18.69 -0.47
CA THR A 618 2.07 17.34 -0.12
C THR A 618 2.82 17.41 1.20
N CYS A 619 2.23 16.83 2.25
CA CYS A 619 2.85 16.73 3.55
C CYS A 619 2.53 15.36 4.14
N ALA A 620 3.57 14.57 4.44
CA ALA A 620 3.39 13.25 5.05
C ALA A 620 2.69 13.39 6.41
N GLY A 621 1.61 12.61 6.61
CA GLY A 621 0.80 12.68 7.82
C GLY A 621 -0.33 13.73 7.81
N LEU A 622 -0.49 14.48 6.71
CA LEU A 622 -1.54 15.49 6.58
C LEU A 622 -2.41 15.22 5.33
N SER A 623 -3.73 15.34 5.45
CA SER A 623 -4.63 15.25 4.30
C SER A 623 -4.37 16.39 3.32
N LYS A 624 -4.14 16.05 2.04
CA LYS A 624 -3.82 17.04 1.00
C LYS A 624 -4.92 18.10 0.84
N SER A 625 -6.18 17.68 0.74
CA SER A 625 -7.32 18.61 0.57
C SER A 625 -7.54 19.45 1.82
N LYS A 626 -7.70 18.79 2.98
CA LYS A 626 -7.93 19.50 4.24
C LYS A 626 -6.80 20.44 4.62
N GLY A 627 -5.54 20.06 4.35
CA GLY A 627 -4.38 20.92 4.58
C GLY A 627 -4.37 22.16 3.68
N VAL A 628 -4.79 22.03 2.40
CA VAL A 628 -4.98 23.18 1.50
C VAL A 628 -6.12 24.07 2.01
N ASP A 629 -7.27 23.49 2.41
CA ASP A 629 -8.41 24.23 2.95
C ASP A 629 -8.00 25.06 4.19
N TYR A 630 -7.18 24.47 5.08
CA TYR A 630 -6.62 25.16 6.23
C TYR A 630 -5.73 26.33 5.80
N LEU A 631 -4.76 26.10 4.90
CA LEU A 631 -3.85 27.14 4.44
C LEU A 631 -4.59 28.30 3.78
N LEU A 632 -5.57 28.03 2.91
CA LEU A 632 -6.40 29.07 2.28
C LEU A 632 -7.23 29.85 3.30
N LYS A 633 -7.78 29.18 4.32
CA LYS A 633 -8.53 29.84 5.40
C LYS A 633 -7.64 30.81 6.19
N VAL A 634 -6.48 30.35 6.68
CA VAL A 634 -5.61 31.18 7.54
C VAL A 634 -4.86 32.27 6.78
N SER A 635 -4.69 32.10 5.47
CA SER A 635 -4.12 33.11 4.58
C SER A 635 -5.14 34.11 4.01
N ASN A 636 -6.44 33.93 4.29
CA ASN A 636 -7.55 34.66 3.65
C ASN A 636 -7.49 34.56 2.10
N ASN A 637 -7.24 33.37 1.58
CA ASN A 637 -7.05 33.05 0.15
C ASN A 637 -5.89 33.79 -0.52
N ASN A 638 -4.97 34.37 0.25
CA ASN A 638 -3.75 35.00 -0.29
C ASN A 638 -2.66 33.94 -0.45
N ILE A 639 -2.25 33.69 -1.70
CA ILE A 639 -1.29 32.63 -2.04
C ILE A 639 0.09 32.92 -1.44
N ASP A 640 0.60 34.15 -1.53
CA ASP A 640 1.92 34.50 -0.99
C ASP A 640 1.96 34.33 0.52
N LYS A 641 0.89 34.72 1.21
CA LYS A 641 0.73 34.50 2.64
C LYS A 641 0.65 33.00 2.97
N ALA A 642 -0.01 32.18 2.15
CA ALA A 642 -0.04 30.72 2.34
C ALA A 642 1.36 30.12 2.27
N PHE A 643 2.21 30.54 1.32
CA PHE A 643 3.61 30.13 1.22
C PHE A 643 4.46 30.63 2.42
N GLN A 644 4.16 31.78 2.99
CA GLN A 644 4.81 32.28 4.21
C GLN A 644 4.42 31.44 5.43
N ILE A 645 3.14 31.09 5.58
CA ILE A 645 2.62 30.29 6.70
C ILE A 645 3.14 28.85 6.64
N PHE A 646 3.34 28.30 5.42
CA PHE A 646 3.91 26.97 5.24
C PHE A 646 5.40 26.98 5.62
N ASN A 647 5.67 26.82 6.91
CA ASN A 647 6.99 26.82 7.52
C ASN A 647 7.12 25.73 8.57
N ASP A 648 8.34 25.59 9.10
CA ASP A 648 8.60 24.85 10.33
C ASP A 648 7.73 25.40 11.47
N GLU A 649 7.29 24.52 12.36
CA GLU A 649 6.38 24.81 13.48
C GLU A 649 4.93 25.16 13.10
N MET A 650 4.56 25.12 11.80
CA MET A 650 3.17 25.26 11.39
C MET A 650 2.31 24.17 12.05
N THR A 651 1.33 24.58 12.85
CA THR A 651 0.38 23.67 13.50
C THR A 651 -0.96 23.69 12.76
N VAL A 652 -1.44 22.52 12.40
CA VAL A 652 -2.73 22.31 11.73
C VAL A 652 -3.71 21.70 12.72
N PRO A 653 -4.83 22.37 13.02
CA PRO A 653 -5.84 21.84 13.93
C PRO A 653 -6.41 20.49 13.49
N SER A 654 -6.83 19.70 14.46
CA SER A 654 -7.25 18.29 14.27
C SER A 654 -8.30 18.07 13.18
N GLN A 655 -9.26 18.98 13.01
CA GLN A 655 -10.31 18.90 11.97
C GLN A 655 -9.77 18.98 10.53
N TYR A 656 -8.56 19.53 10.34
CA TYR A 656 -7.92 19.69 9.02
C TYR A 656 -6.81 18.67 8.73
N THR A 657 -6.48 17.80 9.68
CA THR A 657 -5.35 16.88 9.48
C THR A 657 -5.72 15.62 8.74
N GLY A 658 -6.91 15.08 8.96
CA GLY A 658 -7.28 13.72 8.52
C GLY A 658 -6.48 12.63 9.24
N LYS A 659 -5.76 12.97 10.34
CA LYS A 659 -5.01 12.05 11.18
C LYS A 659 -5.83 11.68 12.43
N LEU A 660 -5.80 10.39 12.80
CA LEU A 660 -6.50 9.88 13.96
C LEU A 660 -5.51 9.30 14.98
N THR A 661 -5.78 9.55 16.26
CA THR A 661 -5.17 8.82 17.37
C THR A 661 -6.06 7.64 17.70
N HIS A 662 -5.46 6.47 17.90
CA HIS A 662 -6.12 5.23 18.27
C HIS A 662 -5.92 4.98 19.76
N THR A 663 -7.02 4.89 20.51
CA THR A 663 -7.01 4.51 21.93
C THR A 663 -7.77 3.21 22.07
N TYR A 664 -7.08 2.13 22.45
CA TYR A 664 -7.69 0.81 22.61
C TYR A 664 -8.26 0.64 24.00
N ILE A 665 -9.38 -0.10 24.07
CA ILE A 665 -10.03 -0.54 25.29
C ILE A 665 -9.76 -2.04 25.42
N ASP A 666 -8.84 -2.39 26.32
CA ASP A 666 -8.45 -3.79 26.56
C ASP A 666 -9.14 -4.37 27.80
N GLU A 667 -9.53 -3.51 28.75
CA GLU A 667 -10.26 -3.88 29.94
C GLU A 667 -11.71 -3.38 29.86
N PRO A 668 -12.68 -4.11 30.45
CA PRO A 668 -14.07 -3.70 30.49
C PRO A 668 -14.24 -2.30 31.09
N VAL A 669 -15.05 -1.48 30.42
CA VAL A 669 -15.41 -0.13 30.91
C VAL A 669 -16.87 -0.16 31.35
N LYS A 670 -17.14 0.32 32.57
CA LYS A 670 -18.51 0.50 33.07
C LYS A 670 -18.79 1.97 33.24
N ALA A 671 -19.72 2.51 32.48
CA ALA A 671 -20.00 3.95 32.47
C ALA A 671 -21.49 4.24 32.39
N LEU A 672 -21.92 5.27 33.12
CA LEU A 672 -23.25 5.85 32.96
C LEU A 672 -23.16 7.02 31.98
N VAL A 673 -23.84 6.92 30.84
CA VAL A 673 -23.86 7.95 29.81
C VAL A 673 -25.28 8.49 29.63
N THR A 674 -25.40 9.75 29.24
CA THR A 674 -26.69 10.33 28.82
C THR A 674 -26.67 10.48 27.31
N ASP A 675 -27.65 9.87 26.65
CA ASP A 675 -27.77 9.93 25.19
C ASP A 675 -28.48 11.21 24.72
N ILE A 676 -28.59 11.35 23.40
CA ILE A 676 -29.23 12.51 22.77
C ILE A 676 -30.70 12.68 23.14
N ASP A 677 -31.41 11.59 23.46
CA ASP A 677 -32.81 11.60 23.87
C ASP A 677 -32.98 11.85 25.39
N GLY A 678 -31.86 12.05 26.10
CA GLY A 678 -31.86 12.29 27.55
C GLY A 678 -31.91 11.01 28.39
N ASN A 679 -31.83 9.82 27.79
CA ASN A 679 -31.81 8.57 28.53
C ASN A 679 -30.47 8.38 29.27
N LYS A 680 -30.53 8.09 30.54
CA LYS A 680 -29.34 7.67 31.32
C LYS A 680 -29.19 6.16 31.17
N VAL A 681 -28.11 5.74 30.54
CA VAL A 681 -27.86 4.33 30.18
C VAL A 681 -26.51 3.91 30.72
N GLU A 682 -26.49 2.78 31.41
CA GLU A 682 -25.24 2.11 31.75
C GLU A 682 -24.72 1.34 30.54
N VAL A 683 -23.50 1.64 30.12
CA VAL A 683 -22.81 0.96 29.01
C VAL A 683 -21.59 0.22 29.55
N ASN A 684 -21.42 -1.02 29.11
CA ASN A 684 -20.38 -1.93 29.62
C ASN A 684 -19.59 -2.57 28.46
N PRO A 685 -18.88 -1.79 27.62
CA PRO A 685 -18.05 -2.36 26.57
C PRO A 685 -16.93 -3.22 27.15
N LEU A 686 -16.84 -4.47 26.70
CA LEU A 686 -15.77 -5.41 27.10
C LEU A 686 -14.44 -5.06 26.42
N SER A 687 -14.51 -4.52 25.21
CA SER A 687 -13.37 -4.10 24.41
C SER A 687 -13.80 -3.08 23.35
N GLY A 688 -12.85 -2.39 22.73
CA GLY A 688 -13.15 -1.41 21.68
C GLY A 688 -11.95 -0.59 21.26
N ILE A 689 -12.22 0.35 20.36
CA ILE A 689 -11.25 1.35 19.90
C ILE A 689 -11.93 2.71 19.77
N HIS A 690 -11.31 3.75 20.34
CA HIS A 690 -11.72 5.12 20.14
C HIS A 690 -10.77 5.81 19.15
N LEU A 691 -11.34 6.43 18.12
CA LEU A 691 -10.64 7.19 17.10
C LEU A 691 -10.89 8.68 17.32
N ALA A 692 -9.85 9.47 17.56
CA ALA A 692 -9.97 10.91 17.72
C ALA A 692 -9.10 11.65 16.72
N PRO A 693 -9.61 12.73 16.08
CA PRO A 693 -8.80 13.61 15.26
C PRO A 693 -7.63 14.17 16.06
N THR A 694 -6.43 14.16 15.45
CA THR A 694 -5.19 14.63 16.10
C THR A 694 -4.65 15.84 15.40
N GLU A 695 -4.17 16.79 16.17
CA GLU A 695 -3.41 17.94 15.70
C GLU A 695 -2.10 17.48 15.02
N PHE A 696 -1.65 18.24 14.04
CA PHE A 696 -0.41 17.98 13.34
C PHE A 696 0.49 19.23 13.38
N THR A 697 1.67 19.09 13.94
CA THR A 697 2.70 20.13 13.89
C THR A 697 3.80 19.72 12.93
N LEU A 698 4.09 20.58 11.97
CA LEU A 698 5.17 20.43 11.02
C LEU A 698 6.46 20.84 11.73
N SER A 699 7.39 19.90 11.92
CA SER A 699 8.64 20.18 12.62
C SER A 699 9.84 19.61 11.87
N ILE A 700 10.92 20.35 11.87
CA ILE A 700 12.24 19.93 11.39
C ILE A 700 13.03 19.43 12.61
N SER A 701 13.78 18.35 12.46
CA SER A 701 14.58 17.84 13.56
C SER A 701 15.68 18.85 13.97
N LYS A 702 16.05 18.90 15.25
CA LYS A 702 17.12 19.78 15.73
C LYS A 702 18.44 19.53 15.00
N ILE A 703 18.77 18.26 14.73
CA ILE A 703 19.98 17.87 14.00
C ILE A 703 19.97 18.45 12.58
N TYR A 704 18.82 18.39 11.90
CA TYR A 704 18.70 18.93 10.55
C TYR A 704 18.75 20.47 10.56
N ASN A 705 18.17 21.14 11.54
CA ASN A 705 18.34 22.58 11.71
C ASN A 705 19.79 23.00 11.91
N GLN A 706 20.56 22.26 12.72
CA GLN A 706 22.00 22.49 12.88
C GLN A 706 22.75 22.32 11.56
N PHE A 707 22.45 21.29 10.80
CA PHE A 707 23.02 21.09 9.46
C PHE A 707 22.73 22.28 8.52
N LEU A 708 21.47 22.74 8.47
CA LEU A 708 21.08 23.88 7.63
C LEU A 708 21.80 25.16 8.02
N LEU A 709 21.97 25.42 9.31
CA LEU A 709 22.71 26.57 9.84
C LEU A 709 24.20 26.47 9.46
N ALA A 710 24.84 25.31 9.64
CA ALA A 710 26.23 25.09 9.26
C ALA A 710 26.44 25.26 7.75
N LEU A 711 25.48 24.83 6.94
CA LEU A 711 25.51 25.02 5.48
C LEU A 711 25.42 26.53 5.10
N ILE A 712 24.52 27.27 5.76
CA ILE A 712 24.34 28.72 5.52
C ILE A 712 25.58 29.50 5.95
N HIS A 713 26.20 29.11 7.06
CA HIS A 713 27.42 29.78 7.58
C HIS A 713 28.70 29.36 6.83
N GLY A 714 28.62 28.42 5.87
CA GLY A 714 29.77 27.94 5.11
C GLY A 714 30.72 27.07 5.94
N GLU A 715 30.25 26.51 7.04
CA GLU A 715 31.05 25.62 7.93
C GLU A 715 31.23 24.23 7.32
N LEU A 716 30.38 23.83 6.35
CA LEU A 716 30.44 22.57 5.64
C LEU A 716 31.18 22.73 4.31
N LEU A 717 32.33 22.09 4.22
CA LEU A 717 33.16 22.12 3.02
C LEU A 717 32.89 20.90 2.13
N ILE A 718 32.75 21.18 0.84
CA ILE A 718 32.79 20.15 -0.21
C ILE A 718 34.21 20.17 -0.74
N LYS A 719 34.90 19.04 -0.72
CA LYS A 719 36.21 18.94 -1.34
C LYS A 719 36.09 19.31 -2.82
N ASP A 720 36.71 20.39 -3.23
CA ASP A 720 36.87 20.70 -4.64
C ASP A 720 37.83 19.67 -5.22
N VAL A 721 37.36 18.89 -6.16
CA VAL A 721 38.22 17.96 -6.92
C VAL A 721 39.15 18.88 -7.74
N GLN A 722 40.39 19.06 -7.29
CA GLN A 722 41.43 19.54 -8.17
C GLN A 722 41.54 18.53 -9.31
N LYS A 723 41.37 19.00 -10.55
CA LYS A 723 41.42 18.21 -11.78
C LYS A 723 42.74 17.50 -11.97
#